data_24315dda22b29d6bd5639eebe6b398c0
#
_entry.id   24315dda22b29d6bd5639eebe6b398c0
#
_cell.length_a   1.000
_cell.length_b   1.000
_cell.length_c   1.000
_cell.angle_alpha   90.00
_cell.angle_beta   90.00
_cell.angle_gamma   90.00
#
_symmetry.space_group_name_H-M   'P 1'
#
loop_
_entity.id
_entity.type
_entity.pdbx_description
1 polymer ?
#
loop_
_entity_poly.entity_id
_entity_poly.type
_entity_poly.pdbx_seq_one_letter_code
_entity_poly.pdbx_strand_id
1 'polypeptide(L)'
;MSQTTQRFSSETPPIHHLIQEIDSGTLGLPDLQRPFVWQRSRIRDLFDSLYKGFPAGYFLFWNTQKQVDRHSIGNLTNSPENQKMIVDGQQRLTSLYAVMKGKPVINEAHEEQLIKIAFNPITEEFVVANAASDKNPEFISSISDIWDSNKSQYSYVKEFVKQLEASEDVGTVDVDRIAENIHQLQNIRNYQFSVLVLSADLDVDTVAEIFQRINAGGIPLNSADFILTLMSVYWVEGRHQLEDFTRRAKIPTTNHESSPYNVFHSPTPDQLLRVAVALGLKRGVLQNAYQILRGKDPVDKKVKEDHRNARFADLKEAQAKVLNLTDWHEYITCIKAAGFRSKSMLTSANNFLYGYLIYLVGRHEFNIERKILRNVISRWFFMSALTGRYTGSPETVLESDLRRFQQIDQTPEAFIHLLDSVISNQLTDDYWRVALPDQLDTSGGYNPYLFAYHASLNLLGATALFSTVKISDLLDPGVSGTKSSIERHHLFPKAYLRSMGFNGQYRLNQVANFAFVEWGDNIIISDKAPSDYFPNLVECLTDNEKLNALYWHALPDNWHSLEYLDFIEKRRKLIAEVIRDGFKLLTLDVLPNRTVPVGPSVSELLNDMETLRIEFKSTARVAMSSDIPEKVINEAVI
;
A
#
# COMPACT_ATOMS: atom_id res chain seq x y z
N MET A 1 -13.02 48.53 24.00
CA MET A 1 -12.81 47.10 24.34
C MET A 1 -13.72 46.31 23.42
N SER A 2 -13.17 45.70 22.36
CA SER A 2 -13.96 44.80 21.51
C SER A 2 -14.29 43.55 22.32
N GLN A 3 -15.57 43.32 22.56
CA GLN A 3 -16.02 42.04 23.10
C GLN A 3 -15.55 40.93 22.15
N THR A 4 -14.70 40.06 22.66
CA THR A 4 -14.33 38.83 21.94
C THR A 4 -15.57 37.97 21.82
N THR A 5 -16.20 37.97 20.67
CA THR A 5 -17.36 37.15 20.39
C THR A 5 -16.96 35.70 20.53
N GLN A 6 -17.56 34.94 21.44
CA GLN A 6 -17.28 33.54 21.65
C GLN A 6 -17.70 32.77 20.38
N ARG A 7 -16.76 32.11 19.73
CA ARG A 7 -16.96 31.42 18.44
C ARG A 7 -17.37 29.95 18.60
N PHE A 8 -17.70 29.52 19.80
CA PHE A 8 -18.15 28.16 20.10
C PHE A 8 -19.08 28.13 21.32
N SER A 9 -19.90 27.10 21.41
CA SER A 9 -20.66 26.73 22.60
C SER A 9 -20.25 25.35 23.10
N SER A 10 -20.55 25.03 24.36
CA SER A 10 -20.34 23.69 24.94
C SER A 10 -21.66 23.07 25.29
N GLU A 11 -21.87 21.82 24.89
CA GLU A 11 -23.07 21.02 25.14
C GLU A 11 -22.67 19.69 25.79
N THR A 12 -23.60 19.04 26.52
CA THR A 12 -23.37 17.72 27.13
C THR A 12 -24.50 16.74 26.80
N PRO A 13 -24.76 16.44 25.53
CA PRO A 13 -25.85 15.54 25.16
C PRO A 13 -25.51 14.09 25.55
N PRO A 14 -26.53 13.29 25.95
CA PRO A 14 -26.39 11.87 26.12
C PRO A 14 -26.27 11.15 24.76
N ILE A 15 -25.69 9.96 24.77
CA ILE A 15 -25.45 9.17 23.53
C ILE A 15 -26.73 8.94 22.74
N HIS A 16 -27.84 8.60 23.40
CA HIS A 16 -29.11 8.36 22.69
C HIS A 16 -29.59 9.58 21.92
N HIS A 17 -29.34 10.80 22.42
CA HIS A 17 -29.68 12.04 21.71
C HIS A 17 -28.79 12.23 20.45
N LEU A 18 -27.50 11.98 20.57
CA LEU A 18 -26.56 12.01 19.41
C LEU A 18 -26.97 11.01 18.33
N ILE A 19 -27.36 9.80 18.73
CA ILE A 19 -27.86 8.77 17.80
C ILE A 19 -29.16 9.22 17.13
N GLN A 20 -30.06 9.85 17.86
CA GLN A 20 -31.31 10.40 17.34
C GLN A 20 -31.08 11.55 16.36
N GLU A 21 -30.09 12.43 16.64
CA GLU A 21 -29.71 13.51 15.71
C GLU A 21 -29.12 12.93 14.39
N ILE A 22 -28.43 11.78 14.45
CA ILE A 22 -27.96 11.06 13.26
C ILE A 22 -29.14 10.45 12.50
N ASP A 23 -30.02 9.74 13.17
CA ASP A 23 -31.21 9.11 12.57
C ASP A 23 -32.14 10.14 11.89
N SER A 24 -32.26 11.34 12.45
CA SER A 24 -33.03 12.44 11.87
C SER A 24 -32.33 13.22 10.77
N GLY A 25 -31.04 12.98 10.57
CA GLY A 25 -30.20 13.73 9.64
C GLY A 25 -29.80 15.13 10.11
N THR A 26 -30.10 15.49 11.38
CA THR A 26 -29.71 16.78 11.96
C THR A 26 -28.22 16.86 12.21
N LEU A 27 -27.59 15.73 12.58
CA LEU A 27 -26.14 15.57 12.70
C LEU A 27 -25.62 14.77 11.53
N GLY A 28 -24.86 15.42 10.64
CA GLY A 28 -24.22 14.81 9.49
C GLY A 28 -22.75 14.51 9.74
N LEU A 29 -22.25 13.49 9.06
CA LEU A 29 -20.83 13.30 8.89
C LEU A 29 -20.41 14.04 7.63
N PRO A 30 -19.52 15.04 7.72
CA PRO A 30 -18.94 15.60 6.52
C PRO A 30 -18.06 14.54 5.85
N ASP A 31 -17.94 14.62 4.53
CA ASP A 31 -16.98 13.85 3.75
C ASP A 31 -15.51 14.18 4.11
N LEU A 32 -15.31 14.79 5.24
CA LEU A 32 -14.05 15.27 5.79
C LEU A 32 -13.16 14.18 6.35
N GLN A 33 -13.69 12.98 6.53
CA GLN A 33 -13.00 12.02 7.37
C GLN A 33 -12.85 10.67 6.67
N ARG A 34 -11.81 9.97 7.09
CA ARG A 34 -11.37 8.67 6.59
C ARG A 34 -12.48 7.62 6.63
N PRO A 35 -12.43 6.60 5.76
CA PRO A 35 -13.23 5.38 5.94
C PRO A 35 -13.10 4.84 7.37
N PHE A 36 -14.03 4.00 7.80
CA PHE A 36 -13.99 3.46 9.15
C PHE A 36 -12.72 2.63 9.34
N VAL A 37 -11.79 3.14 10.17
CA VAL A 37 -10.43 2.58 10.36
C VAL A 37 -10.20 2.00 11.75
N TRP A 38 -11.13 2.17 12.69
CA TRP A 38 -10.93 1.67 14.04
C TRP A 38 -10.93 0.14 14.06
N GLN A 39 -9.90 -0.41 14.70
CA GLN A 39 -9.87 -1.83 15.00
C GLN A 39 -10.98 -2.19 15.99
N ARG A 40 -11.55 -3.37 15.84
CA ARG A 40 -12.64 -3.87 16.71
C ARG A 40 -12.25 -3.86 18.20
N SER A 41 -10.98 -4.10 18.53
CA SER A 41 -10.46 -3.99 19.90
C SER A 41 -10.63 -2.59 20.49
N ARG A 42 -10.39 -1.54 19.70
CA ARG A 42 -10.55 -0.15 20.15
C ARG A 42 -12.02 0.22 20.40
N ILE A 43 -12.92 -0.40 19.64
CA ILE A 43 -14.38 -0.23 19.86
C ILE A 43 -14.79 -0.94 21.15
N ARG A 44 -14.30 -2.16 21.39
CA ARG A 44 -14.49 -2.86 22.67
C ARG A 44 -14.02 -2.00 23.84
N ASP A 45 -12.83 -1.41 23.76
CA ASP A 45 -12.26 -0.57 24.82
C ASP A 45 -13.08 0.73 25.04
N LEU A 46 -13.71 1.26 23.97
CA LEU A 46 -14.64 2.37 24.08
C LEU A 46 -15.86 1.98 24.93
N PHE A 47 -16.52 0.85 24.63
CA PHE A 47 -17.69 0.40 25.37
C PHE A 47 -17.34 0.01 26.82
N ASP A 48 -16.18 -0.59 27.07
CA ASP A 48 -15.65 -0.85 28.41
C ASP A 48 -15.47 0.45 29.20
N SER A 49 -14.89 1.48 28.57
CA SER A 49 -14.70 2.79 29.21
C SER A 49 -16.02 3.48 29.54
N LEU A 50 -17.01 3.40 28.63
CA LEU A 50 -18.34 3.97 28.86
C LEU A 50 -19.09 3.25 29.97
N TYR A 51 -18.97 1.93 30.04
CA TYR A 51 -19.55 1.10 31.10
C TYR A 51 -18.99 1.46 32.46
N LYS A 52 -17.67 1.68 32.54
CA LYS A 52 -16.97 2.08 33.77
C LYS A 52 -17.13 3.58 34.12
N GLY A 53 -17.80 4.36 33.29
CA GLY A 53 -17.95 5.80 33.48
C GLY A 53 -16.66 6.60 33.27
N PHE A 54 -15.67 6.04 32.56
CA PHE A 54 -14.42 6.72 32.28
C PHE A 54 -14.57 7.77 31.18
N PRO A 55 -13.75 8.85 31.18
CA PRO A 55 -13.79 9.84 30.13
C PRO A 55 -13.49 9.23 28.75
N ALA A 56 -14.46 9.25 27.84
CA ALA A 56 -14.35 8.70 26.51
C ALA A 56 -13.99 9.75 25.43
N GLY A 57 -13.49 10.92 25.86
CA GLY A 57 -13.13 12.04 25.01
C GLY A 57 -14.28 13.01 24.76
N TYR A 58 -14.13 13.89 23.78
CA TYR A 58 -15.11 14.91 23.41
C TYR A 58 -15.47 14.83 21.92
N PHE A 59 -16.52 15.55 21.50
CA PHE A 59 -16.85 15.78 20.10
C PHE A 59 -16.65 17.25 19.75
N LEU A 60 -16.23 17.51 18.52
CA LEU A 60 -16.22 18.83 17.92
C LEU A 60 -17.22 18.85 16.77
N PHE A 61 -18.24 19.68 16.90
CA PHE A 61 -19.25 19.88 15.87
C PHE A 61 -19.15 21.29 15.29
N TRP A 62 -19.67 21.45 14.10
CA TRP A 62 -19.78 22.74 13.44
C TRP A 62 -21.20 22.93 12.93
N ASN A 63 -21.86 24.04 13.32
CA ASN A 63 -23.08 24.47 12.70
C ASN A 63 -22.77 25.08 11.34
N THR A 64 -23.49 24.72 10.28
CA THR A 64 -23.30 25.31 8.96
C THR A 64 -24.61 25.70 8.32
N GLN A 65 -24.64 26.88 7.71
CA GLN A 65 -25.78 27.38 6.93
C GLN A 65 -25.68 27.01 5.45
N LYS A 66 -24.49 26.50 4.98
CA LYS A 66 -24.26 26.08 3.59
C LYS A 66 -24.55 24.59 3.42
N GLN A 67 -25.11 24.21 2.29
CA GLN A 67 -25.10 22.81 1.87
C GLN A 67 -23.65 22.38 1.64
N VAL A 68 -23.13 21.58 2.55
CA VAL A 68 -21.85 20.89 2.43
C VAL A 68 -22.19 19.41 2.24
N ASP A 69 -21.43 18.74 1.38
CA ASP A 69 -21.66 17.32 1.09
C ASP A 69 -21.52 16.45 2.35
N ARG A 70 -22.42 15.51 2.54
CA ARG A 70 -22.61 14.79 3.79
C ARG A 70 -22.82 13.31 3.55
N HIS A 71 -22.02 12.50 4.19
CA HIS A 71 -22.36 11.11 4.39
C HIS A 71 -23.26 10.99 5.63
N SER A 72 -24.53 10.67 5.42
CA SER A 72 -25.39 10.26 6.52
C SER A 72 -25.03 8.83 6.95
N ILE A 73 -24.92 8.60 8.25
CA ILE A 73 -24.85 7.25 8.81
C ILE A 73 -26.24 6.63 8.68
N GLY A 74 -26.46 5.80 7.66
CA GLY A 74 -27.76 5.26 7.32
C GLY A 74 -28.44 6.03 6.18
N ASN A 75 -29.07 5.34 5.26
CA ASN A 75 -29.65 5.79 3.99
C ASN A 75 -30.80 6.80 4.11
N LEU A 76 -30.60 7.96 4.75
CA LEU A 76 -31.60 9.01 4.88
C LEU A 76 -31.37 10.11 3.86
N THR A 77 -32.29 10.22 2.91
CA THR A 77 -32.23 11.14 1.76
C THR A 77 -32.82 12.54 2.03
N ASN A 78 -33.40 12.82 3.21
CA ASN A 78 -34.02 14.11 3.53
C ASN A 78 -33.30 14.80 4.68
N SER A 79 -32.64 15.91 4.38
CA SER A 79 -31.88 16.72 5.34
C SER A 79 -32.59 18.04 5.67
N PRO A 80 -32.82 18.37 6.94
CA PRO A 80 -33.35 19.70 7.36
C PRO A 80 -32.33 20.83 7.14
N GLU A 81 -32.78 22.05 7.03
CA GLU A 81 -32.01 23.23 6.64
C GLU A 81 -30.91 23.68 7.63
N ASN A 82 -30.96 23.30 8.89
CA ASN A 82 -29.96 23.67 9.90
C ASN A 82 -29.28 22.40 10.43
N GLN A 83 -28.06 22.15 10.06
CA GLN A 83 -27.38 20.92 10.41
C GLN A 83 -26.06 21.15 11.13
N LYS A 84 -25.84 20.36 12.17
CA LYS A 84 -24.56 20.17 12.83
C LYS A 84 -23.74 19.17 12.02
N MET A 85 -22.45 19.45 11.86
CA MET A 85 -21.52 18.54 11.24
C MET A 85 -20.43 18.15 12.23
N ILE A 86 -20.05 16.87 12.26
CA ILE A 86 -18.96 16.43 13.10
C ILE A 86 -17.63 16.81 12.45
N VAL A 87 -16.79 17.52 13.21
CA VAL A 87 -15.43 17.92 12.82
C VAL A 87 -14.41 16.98 13.44
N ASP A 88 -14.60 16.58 14.71
CA ASP A 88 -13.75 15.58 15.39
C ASP A 88 -14.58 14.59 16.19
N GLY A 89 -14.06 13.35 16.31
CA GLY A 89 -14.70 12.25 17.00
C GLY A 89 -15.54 11.33 16.11
N GLN A 90 -15.48 11.46 14.78
CA GLN A 90 -16.28 10.66 13.83
C GLN A 90 -16.18 9.16 14.09
N GLN A 91 -14.97 8.61 14.17
CA GLN A 91 -14.77 7.16 14.36
C GLN A 91 -15.46 6.66 15.64
N ARG A 92 -15.42 7.48 16.70
CA ARG A 92 -16.10 7.21 17.97
C ARG A 92 -17.62 7.23 17.80
N LEU A 93 -18.15 8.28 17.18
CA LEU A 93 -19.58 8.42 16.95
C LEU A 93 -20.14 7.33 16.03
N THR A 94 -19.40 7.02 14.94
CA THR A 94 -19.73 5.93 14.03
C THR A 94 -19.73 4.57 14.75
N SER A 95 -18.75 4.32 15.65
CA SER A 95 -18.72 3.10 16.46
C SER A 95 -19.92 2.97 17.38
N LEU A 96 -20.30 4.07 18.07
CA LEU A 96 -21.47 4.10 18.94
C LEU A 96 -22.75 3.81 18.14
N TYR A 97 -22.93 4.51 17.02
CA TYR A 97 -24.10 4.32 16.16
C TYR A 97 -24.17 2.88 15.62
N ALA A 98 -23.06 2.39 15.03
CA ALA A 98 -23.01 1.06 14.41
C ALA A 98 -23.30 -0.06 15.40
N VAL A 99 -22.68 -0.03 16.59
CA VAL A 99 -22.88 -1.06 17.60
C VAL A 99 -24.24 -0.94 18.25
N MET A 100 -24.68 0.26 18.66
CA MET A 100 -25.96 0.42 19.36
C MET A 100 -27.19 0.22 18.46
N LYS A 101 -27.04 0.43 17.14
CA LYS A 101 -28.12 0.20 16.15
C LYS A 101 -27.98 -1.13 15.40
N GLY A 102 -26.91 -1.89 15.63
CA GLY A 102 -26.61 -3.11 14.86
C GLY A 102 -26.46 -2.87 13.36
N LYS A 103 -25.92 -1.70 12.97
CA LYS A 103 -25.73 -1.32 11.56
C LYS A 103 -24.30 -1.61 11.08
N PRO A 104 -24.13 -2.07 9.82
CA PRO A 104 -22.81 -2.22 9.25
C PRO A 104 -22.14 -0.84 9.04
N VAL A 105 -20.82 -0.83 9.06
CA VAL A 105 -19.97 0.31 8.65
C VAL A 105 -19.23 -0.04 7.36
N ILE A 106 -18.87 0.98 6.60
CA ILE A 106 -18.01 0.82 5.41
C ILE A 106 -16.56 0.93 5.85
N ASN A 107 -15.80 -0.16 5.71
CA ASN A 107 -14.38 -0.22 6.06
C ASN A 107 -13.49 0.43 4.99
N GLU A 108 -12.15 0.46 5.21
CA GLU A 108 -11.18 0.98 4.23
C GLU A 108 -11.20 0.23 2.89
N ALA A 109 -11.67 -1.00 2.88
CA ALA A 109 -11.82 -1.78 1.66
C ALA A 109 -13.14 -1.48 0.91
N HIS A 110 -13.95 -0.54 1.40
CA HIS A 110 -15.32 -0.24 0.95
C HIS A 110 -16.28 -1.44 1.05
N GLU A 111 -16.03 -2.34 1.99
CA GLU A 111 -16.90 -3.48 2.30
C GLU A 111 -17.78 -3.16 3.51
N GLU A 112 -19.00 -3.67 3.50
CA GLU A 112 -19.86 -3.62 4.67
C GLU A 112 -19.33 -4.54 5.76
N GLN A 113 -19.10 -4.00 6.94
CA GLN A 113 -18.57 -4.72 8.09
C GLN A 113 -19.50 -4.53 9.29
N LEU A 114 -20.09 -5.61 9.76
CA LEU A 114 -20.82 -5.59 11.02
C LEU A 114 -19.85 -5.69 12.20
N ILE A 115 -19.99 -4.77 13.16
CA ILE A 115 -19.17 -4.74 14.36
C ILE A 115 -19.97 -5.37 15.50
N LYS A 116 -19.53 -6.53 15.97
CA LYS A 116 -20.12 -7.23 17.10
C LYS A 116 -19.18 -7.20 18.29
N ILE A 117 -19.69 -6.71 19.42
CA ILE A 117 -19.03 -6.73 20.72
C ILE A 117 -19.87 -7.62 21.64
N ALA A 118 -19.22 -8.58 22.29
CA ALA A 118 -19.84 -9.46 23.28
C ALA A 118 -19.50 -8.96 24.68
N PHE A 119 -20.40 -9.25 25.64
CA PHE A 119 -20.26 -8.85 27.04
C PHE A 119 -20.61 -10.02 27.96
N ASN A 120 -19.77 -10.28 28.95
CA ASN A 120 -20.04 -11.25 30.03
C ASN A 120 -20.58 -10.48 31.24
N PRO A 121 -21.87 -10.59 31.59
CA PRO A 121 -22.42 -9.88 32.73
C PRO A 121 -22.02 -10.47 34.09
N ILE A 122 -21.37 -11.64 34.14
CA ILE A 122 -20.87 -12.24 35.39
C ILE A 122 -19.51 -11.61 35.75
N THR A 123 -18.61 -11.49 34.78
CA THR A 123 -17.25 -10.97 34.96
C THR A 123 -17.09 -9.50 34.57
N GLU A 124 -18.12 -8.91 33.99
CA GLU A 124 -18.15 -7.52 33.46
C GLU A 124 -17.10 -7.29 32.35
N GLU A 125 -16.80 -8.34 31.58
CA GLU A 125 -15.78 -8.34 30.55
C GLU A 125 -16.38 -8.10 29.15
N PHE A 126 -15.77 -7.17 28.41
CA PHE A 126 -16.06 -6.94 26.98
C PHE A 126 -15.06 -7.66 26.10
N VAL A 127 -15.52 -8.37 25.09
CA VAL A 127 -14.67 -9.01 24.07
C VAL A 127 -15.16 -8.69 22.66
N VAL A 128 -14.25 -8.70 21.70
CA VAL A 128 -14.65 -8.71 20.29
C VAL A 128 -15.30 -10.06 20.01
N ALA A 129 -16.55 -10.06 19.56
CA ALA A 129 -17.30 -11.28 19.33
C ALA A 129 -16.56 -12.22 18.35
N ASN A 130 -16.50 -13.47 18.71
CA ASN A 130 -15.85 -14.54 17.97
C ASN A 130 -16.58 -15.89 18.22
N ALA A 131 -16.17 -16.94 17.50
CA ALA A 131 -16.81 -18.25 17.61
C ALA A 131 -16.75 -18.87 19.03
N ALA A 132 -15.81 -18.45 19.88
CA ALA A 132 -15.72 -18.93 21.26
C ALA A 132 -16.74 -18.18 22.15
N SER A 133 -16.81 -16.84 22.05
CA SER A 133 -17.82 -16.05 22.78
C SER A 133 -19.25 -16.36 22.34
N ASP A 134 -19.47 -16.67 21.04
CA ASP A 134 -20.79 -17.03 20.54
C ASP A 134 -21.29 -18.39 21.06
N LYS A 135 -20.41 -19.29 21.45
CA LYS A 135 -20.75 -20.61 22.00
C LYS A 135 -20.78 -20.64 23.54
N ASN A 136 -20.19 -19.63 24.19
CA ASN A 136 -20.16 -19.57 25.64
C ASN A 136 -21.46 -18.90 26.17
N PRO A 137 -22.32 -19.64 26.91
CA PRO A 137 -23.59 -19.12 27.42
C PRO A 137 -23.45 -17.97 28.43
N GLU A 138 -22.27 -17.75 28.98
CA GLU A 138 -21.99 -16.63 29.87
C GLU A 138 -21.89 -15.29 29.12
N PHE A 139 -21.75 -15.31 27.81
CA PHE A 139 -21.64 -14.09 27.00
C PHE A 139 -22.96 -13.71 26.32
N ILE A 140 -23.30 -12.46 26.41
CA ILE A 140 -24.21 -11.80 25.47
C ILE A 140 -23.41 -11.63 24.18
N SER A 141 -23.68 -12.41 23.15
CA SER A 141 -22.88 -12.48 21.91
C SER A 141 -22.87 -11.18 21.10
N SER A 142 -23.90 -10.33 21.29
CA SER A 142 -23.95 -8.98 20.70
C SER A 142 -24.65 -8.01 21.66
N ILE A 143 -23.92 -7.00 22.14
CA ILE A 143 -24.51 -5.97 22.99
C ILE A 143 -25.54 -5.12 22.26
N SER A 144 -25.57 -5.12 20.92
CA SER A 144 -26.58 -4.41 20.11
C SER A 144 -28.01 -4.83 20.47
N ASP A 145 -28.20 -6.11 20.82
CA ASP A 145 -29.51 -6.68 21.12
C ASP A 145 -30.16 -6.09 22.39
N ILE A 146 -29.33 -5.48 23.26
CA ILE A 146 -29.80 -4.86 24.52
C ILE A 146 -30.57 -3.55 24.25
N TRP A 147 -30.24 -2.86 23.18
CA TRP A 147 -30.91 -1.59 22.81
C TRP A 147 -31.99 -1.79 21.75
N ASP A 148 -32.31 -3.05 21.38
CA ASP A 148 -33.46 -3.34 20.51
C ASP A 148 -34.77 -2.98 21.23
N SER A 149 -35.56 -2.10 20.63
CA SER A 149 -36.82 -1.58 21.18
C SER A 149 -37.94 -2.65 21.31
N ASN A 150 -37.75 -3.82 20.70
CA ASN A 150 -38.76 -4.86 20.65
C ASN A 150 -38.76 -5.78 21.89
N LYS A 151 -37.72 -5.72 22.76
CA LYS A 151 -37.64 -6.55 23.97
C LYS A 151 -37.62 -5.67 25.23
N SER A 152 -38.44 -6.02 26.24
CA SER A 152 -38.33 -5.38 27.56
C SER A 152 -37.06 -5.87 28.27
N GLN A 153 -36.47 -5.02 29.10
CA GLN A 153 -35.28 -5.37 29.91
C GLN A 153 -35.52 -6.64 30.74
N TYR A 154 -36.66 -6.71 31.38
CA TYR A 154 -37.04 -7.87 32.23
C TYR A 154 -37.07 -9.17 31.41
N SER A 155 -37.65 -9.15 30.21
CA SER A 155 -37.70 -10.32 29.37
C SER A 155 -36.30 -10.74 28.88
N TYR A 156 -35.41 -9.78 28.61
CA TYR A 156 -34.05 -10.03 28.20
C TYR A 156 -33.20 -10.71 29.31
N VAL A 157 -33.23 -10.15 30.52
CA VAL A 157 -32.54 -10.74 31.69
C VAL A 157 -33.08 -12.15 31.97
N LYS A 158 -34.38 -12.35 31.94
CA LYS A 158 -35.01 -13.65 32.18
C LYS A 158 -34.59 -14.69 31.11
N GLU A 159 -34.53 -14.29 29.86
CA GLU A 159 -34.10 -15.15 28.75
C GLU A 159 -32.63 -15.54 28.92
N PHE A 160 -31.76 -14.57 29.25
CA PHE A 160 -30.33 -14.81 29.48
C PHE A 160 -30.08 -15.74 30.68
N VAL A 161 -30.73 -15.50 31.82
CA VAL A 161 -30.62 -16.37 33.00
C VAL A 161 -31.08 -17.79 32.70
N LYS A 162 -32.18 -17.94 31.96
CA LYS A 162 -32.67 -19.27 31.53
C LYS A 162 -31.68 -20.01 30.63
N GLN A 163 -30.95 -19.29 29.78
CA GLN A 163 -29.88 -19.90 28.96
C GLN A 163 -28.71 -20.35 29.81
N LEU A 164 -28.32 -19.56 30.83
CA LEU A 164 -27.27 -19.93 31.76
C LEU A 164 -27.63 -21.16 32.58
N GLU A 165 -28.86 -21.22 33.14
CA GLU A 165 -29.35 -22.36 33.94
C GLU A 165 -29.49 -23.67 33.14
N ALA A 166 -29.63 -23.57 31.82
CA ALA A 166 -29.69 -24.73 30.93
C ALA A 166 -28.30 -25.31 30.59
N SER A 167 -27.22 -24.64 30.98
CA SER A 167 -25.83 -25.07 30.76
C SER A 167 -25.28 -25.80 31.99
N GLU A 168 -24.78 -27.00 31.81
CA GLU A 168 -24.19 -27.82 32.89
C GLU A 168 -22.87 -27.26 33.45
N ASP A 169 -22.24 -26.33 32.75
CA ASP A 169 -20.91 -25.78 33.07
C ASP A 169 -20.95 -24.51 33.94
N VAL A 170 -22.13 -23.94 34.23
CA VAL A 170 -22.26 -22.68 34.97
C VAL A 170 -22.57 -22.95 36.43
N GLY A 171 -21.75 -22.40 37.31
CA GLY A 171 -21.93 -22.51 38.79
C GLY A 171 -23.15 -21.71 39.30
N THR A 172 -23.24 -21.50 40.60
CA THR A 172 -24.37 -20.74 41.21
C THR A 172 -24.45 -19.34 40.61
N VAL A 173 -25.55 -19.04 39.96
CA VAL A 173 -25.79 -17.78 39.23
C VAL A 173 -26.39 -16.74 40.18
N ASP A 174 -25.70 -15.60 40.36
CA ASP A 174 -26.23 -14.43 41.07
C ASP A 174 -27.09 -13.60 40.09
N VAL A 175 -28.39 -13.88 40.08
CA VAL A 175 -29.35 -13.28 39.14
C VAL A 175 -29.46 -11.76 39.34
N ASP A 176 -29.39 -11.28 40.58
CA ASP A 176 -29.53 -9.87 40.91
C ASP A 176 -28.32 -9.10 40.37
N ARG A 177 -27.11 -9.61 40.57
CA ARG A 177 -25.88 -9.02 40.03
C ARG A 177 -25.86 -8.99 38.51
N ILE A 178 -26.28 -10.08 37.86
CA ILE A 178 -26.42 -10.12 36.39
C ILE A 178 -27.42 -9.06 35.90
N ALA A 179 -28.56 -8.91 36.56
CA ALA A 179 -29.56 -7.94 36.21
C ALA A 179 -29.02 -6.50 36.37
N GLU A 180 -28.27 -6.24 37.44
CA GLU A 180 -27.59 -4.95 37.67
C GLU A 180 -26.57 -4.65 36.56
N ASN A 181 -25.73 -5.59 36.21
CA ASN A 181 -24.68 -5.43 35.19
C ASN A 181 -25.27 -5.24 33.79
N ILE A 182 -26.35 -5.95 33.45
CA ILE A 182 -27.11 -5.70 32.21
C ILE A 182 -27.77 -4.33 32.23
N HIS A 183 -28.30 -3.89 33.36
CA HIS A 183 -28.87 -2.56 33.51
C HIS A 183 -27.80 -1.47 33.32
N GLN A 184 -26.63 -1.63 33.91
CA GLN A 184 -25.49 -0.74 33.72
C GLN A 184 -25.06 -0.66 32.26
N LEU A 185 -25.00 -1.81 31.54
CA LEU A 185 -24.73 -1.84 30.12
C LEU A 185 -25.78 -1.06 29.30
N GLN A 186 -27.08 -1.21 29.63
CA GLN A 186 -28.13 -0.42 28.98
C GLN A 186 -28.00 1.07 29.25
N ASN A 187 -27.52 1.45 30.44
CA ASN A 187 -27.34 2.83 30.83
C ASN A 187 -26.24 3.57 30.07
N ILE A 188 -25.39 2.87 29.34
CA ILE A 188 -24.41 3.50 28.42
C ILE A 188 -25.12 4.52 27.50
N ARG A 189 -26.35 4.28 27.08
CA ARG A 189 -27.13 5.22 26.26
C ARG A 189 -27.31 6.62 26.90
N ASN A 190 -27.23 6.72 28.23
CA ASN A 190 -27.37 7.94 29.00
C ASN A 190 -26.03 8.61 29.31
N TYR A 191 -24.91 8.01 28.92
CA TYR A 191 -23.60 8.61 29.09
C TYR A 191 -23.52 9.94 28.35
N GLN A 192 -23.08 11.00 29.05
CA GLN A 192 -23.02 12.37 28.52
C GLN A 192 -21.62 12.64 27.92
N PHE A 193 -21.58 13.01 26.65
CA PHE A 193 -20.35 13.47 26.00
C PHE A 193 -20.21 15.00 26.09
N SER A 194 -18.99 15.46 26.33
CA SER A 194 -18.63 16.86 26.11
C SER A 194 -18.59 17.15 24.61
N VAL A 195 -19.40 18.11 24.16
CA VAL A 195 -19.45 18.53 22.75
C VAL A 195 -19.12 20.01 22.67
N LEU A 196 -18.14 20.36 21.86
CA LEU A 196 -17.86 21.74 21.47
C LEU A 196 -18.53 21.99 20.10
N VAL A 197 -19.39 23.01 20.04
CA VAL A 197 -20.11 23.36 18.81
C VAL A 197 -19.61 24.68 18.29
N LEU A 198 -18.93 24.66 17.12
CA LEU A 198 -18.45 25.85 16.44
C LEU A 198 -19.62 26.63 15.80
N SER A 199 -19.51 27.94 15.83
CA SER A 199 -20.53 28.85 15.28
C SER A 199 -20.69 28.72 13.77
N ALA A 200 -21.89 28.99 13.26
CA ALA A 200 -22.21 28.92 11.83
C ALA A 200 -21.57 30.05 11.00
N ASP A 201 -21.15 31.13 11.64
CA ASP A 201 -20.44 32.25 10.98
C ASP A 201 -18.97 31.99 10.68
N LEU A 202 -18.43 30.87 11.17
CA LEU A 202 -17.05 30.49 10.86
C LEU A 202 -16.93 29.94 9.45
N ASP A 203 -15.93 30.44 8.73
CA ASP A 203 -15.54 29.85 7.45
C ASP A 203 -14.78 28.52 7.66
N VAL A 204 -14.75 27.69 6.61
CA VAL A 204 -14.13 26.36 6.64
C VAL A 204 -12.64 26.43 7.01
N ASP A 205 -11.95 27.47 6.59
CA ASP A 205 -10.53 27.66 6.88
C ASP A 205 -10.29 27.88 8.38
N THR A 206 -11.15 28.70 9.02
CA THR A 206 -11.12 28.92 10.46
C THR A 206 -11.47 27.64 11.22
N VAL A 207 -12.46 26.86 10.75
CA VAL A 207 -12.82 25.56 11.34
C VAL A 207 -11.67 24.59 11.24
N ALA A 208 -11.01 24.49 10.08
CA ALA A 208 -9.84 23.64 9.88
C ALA A 208 -8.65 24.07 10.78
N GLU A 209 -8.44 25.38 10.95
CA GLU A 209 -7.42 25.89 11.86
C GLU A 209 -7.71 25.56 13.32
N ILE A 210 -8.96 25.72 13.78
CA ILE A 210 -9.39 25.34 15.13
C ILE A 210 -9.17 23.85 15.35
N PHE A 211 -9.60 23.02 14.40
CA PHE A 211 -9.43 21.59 14.45
C PHE A 211 -7.93 21.20 14.57
N GLN A 212 -7.06 21.81 13.76
CA GLN A 212 -5.63 21.58 13.81
C GLN A 212 -5.03 21.95 15.18
N ARG A 213 -5.45 23.08 15.76
CA ARG A 213 -4.97 23.54 17.08
C ARG A 213 -5.41 22.62 18.22
N ILE A 214 -6.64 22.15 18.18
CA ILE A 214 -7.19 21.23 19.19
C ILE A 214 -6.47 19.87 19.12
N ASN A 215 -6.17 19.37 17.92
CA ASN A 215 -5.50 18.10 17.70
C ASN A 215 -3.96 18.17 17.74
N ALA A 216 -3.36 19.33 17.99
CA ALA A 216 -1.91 19.49 18.06
C ALA A 216 -1.23 18.60 19.12
N GLY A 217 -1.97 18.10 20.08
CA GLY A 217 -1.54 17.12 21.09
C GLY A 217 -1.85 15.65 20.77
N GLY A 218 -2.55 15.36 19.64
CA GLY A 218 -2.95 14.01 19.22
C GLY A 218 -2.27 13.55 17.93
N ILE A 219 -2.89 12.62 17.19
CA ILE A 219 -2.44 12.24 15.84
C ILE A 219 -2.86 13.36 14.88
N PRO A 220 -1.92 14.17 14.35
CA PRO A 220 -2.27 15.27 13.47
C PRO A 220 -2.92 14.73 12.19
N LEU A 221 -3.96 15.43 11.69
CA LEU A 221 -4.44 15.21 10.33
C LEU A 221 -3.29 15.47 9.35
N ASN A 222 -3.21 14.63 8.34
CA ASN A 222 -2.24 14.88 7.28
C ASN A 222 -2.75 15.98 6.32
N SER A 223 -1.84 16.59 5.58
CA SER A 223 -2.18 17.69 4.67
C SER A 223 -3.15 17.26 3.54
N ALA A 224 -3.21 15.97 3.20
CA ALA A 224 -4.16 15.46 2.22
C ALA A 224 -5.60 15.54 2.74
N ASP A 225 -5.82 15.18 4.02
CA ASP A 225 -7.14 15.26 4.64
C ASP A 225 -7.67 16.71 4.60
N PHE A 226 -6.81 17.72 4.81
CA PHE A 226 -7.20 19.13 4.69
C PHE A 226 -7.57 19.53 3.27
N ILE A 227 -6.85 19.04 2.26
CA ILE A 227 -7.18 19.32 0.87
C ILE A 227 -8.49 18.64 0.46
N LEU A 228 -8.72 17.39 0.88
CA LEU A 228 -9.99 16.68 0.67
C LEU A 228 -11.16 17.43 1.34
N THR A 229 -10.92 18.07 2.49
CA THR A 229 -11.87 18.98 3.14
C THR A 229 -12.22 20.17 2.28
N LEU A 230 -11.20 20.86 1.75
CA LEU A 230 -11.45 21.99 0.85
C LEU A 230 -12.22 21.55 -0.40
N MET A 231 -11.93 20.36 -0.94
CA MET A 231 -12.67 19.79 -2.06
C MET A 231 -14.14 19.56 -1.72
N SER A 232 -14.47 19.05 -0.53
CA SER A 232 -15.87 18.85 -0.11
C SER A 232 -16.67 20.16 -0.06
N VAL A 233 -16.00 21.30 0.06
CA VAL A 233 -16.65 22.62 0.08
C VAL A 233 -16.65 23.29 -1.28
N TYR A 234 -15.54 23.22 -1.99
CA TYR A 234 -15.35 24.01 -3.22
C TYR A 234 -15.46 23.17 -4.49
N TRP A 235 -15.36 21.84 -4.38
CA TRP A 235 -15.41 20.93 -5.53
C TRP A 235 -15.76 19.50 -5.14
N VAL A 236 -16.97 19.30 -4.66
CA VAL A 236 -17.53 18.02 -4.19
C VAL A 236 -17.36 16.89 -5.22
N GLU A 237 -17.73 17.16 -6.47
CA GLU A 237 -17.66 16.19 -7.56
C GLU A 237 -16.23 15.61 -7.72
N GLY A 238 -15.20 16.44 -7.60
CA GLY A 238 -13.82 15.99 -7.72
C GLY A 238 -13.44 14.99 -6.65
N ARG A 239 -13.92 15.17 -5.44
CA ARG A 239 -13.73 14.21 -4.36
C ARG A 239 -14.44 12.88 -4.65
N HIS A 240 -15.69 12.91 -5.07
CA HIS A 240 -16.44 11.70 -5.45
C HIS A 240 -15.76 10.94 -6.59
N GLN A 241 -15.17 11.64 -7.56
CA GLN A 241 -14.41 11.00 -8.63
C GLN A 241 -13.19 10.23 -8.12
N LEU A 242 -12.44 10.79 -7.14
CA LEU A 242 -11.32 10.10 -6.49
C LEU A 242 -11.81 8.85 -5.74
N GLU A 243 -12.88 8.97 -4.99
CA GLU A 243 -13.48 7.87 -4.21
C GLU A 243 -14.01 6.74 -5.13
N ASP A 244 -14.71 7.09 -6.20
CA ASP A 244 -15.21 6.11 -7.18
C ASP A 244 -14.06 5.38 -7.88
N PHE A 245 -13.05 6.11 -8.34
CA PHE A 245 -11.88 5.49 -8.97
C PHE A 245 -11.18 4.51 -8.02
N THR A 246 -10.98 4.89 -6.76
CA THR A 246 -10.32 4.03 -5.76
C THR A 246 -11.16 2.82 -5.41
N ARG A 247 -12.47 2.95 -5.30
CA ARG A 247 -13.39 1.83 -5.11
C ARG A 247 -13.30 0.84 -6.26
N ARG A 248 -13.37 1.33 -7.50
CA ARG A 248 -13.28 0.50 -8.71
C ARG A 248 -11.90 -0.12 -8.90
N ALA A 249 -10.82 0.48 -8.37
CA ALA A 249 -9.48 -0.07 -8.42
C ALA A 249 -9.25 -1.29 -7.50
N LYS A 250 -10.16 -1.57 -6.56
CA LYS A 250 -10.03 -2.67 -5.60
C LYS A 250 -10.64 -3.98 -6.09
N ILE A 251 -11.64 -3.91 -6.95
CA ILE A 251 -12.46 -5.06 -7.34
C ILE A 251 -12.30 -5.32 -8.85
N PRO A 252 -11.91 -6.55 -9.26
CA PRO A 252 -11.95 -6.94 -10.66
C PRO A 252 -13.37 -6.79 -11.21
N THR A 253 -13.51 -6.18 -12.38
CA THR A 253 -14.82 -6.10 -13.02
C THR A 253 -15.19 -7.41 -13.70
N THR A 254 -16.44 -7.84 -13.50
CA THR A 254 -17.04 -8.99 -14.19
C THR A 254 -17.75 -8.59 -15.50
N ASN A 255 -17.97 -7.30 -15.73
CA ASN A 255 -18.90 -6.76 -16.75
C ASN A 255 -18.17 -6.03 -17.87
N HIS A 256 -17.14 -6.50 -18.47
CA HIS A 256 -16.45 -5.87 -19.64
C HIS A 256 -16.30 -4.33 -19.63
N GLU A 257 -16.58 -3.67 -18.50
CA GLU A 257 -16.41 -2.24 -18.33
C GLU A 257 -14.93 -1.91 -18.04
N SER A 258 -14.47 -0.79 -18.58
CA SER A 258 -13.13 -0.31 -18.27
C SER A 258 -12.98 0.01 -16.79
N SER A 259 -12.01 -0.62 -16.12
CA SER A 259 -11.77 -0.50 -14.68
C SER A 259 -10.34 -0.08 -14.38
N PRO A 260 -10.09 0.71 -13.33
CA PRO A 260 -8.74 1.02 -12.86
C PRO A 260 -8.07 -0.15 -12.11
N TYR A 261 -8.76 -1.28 -11.95
CA TYR A 261 -8.20 -2.46 -11.28
C TYR A 261 -6.89 -2.91 -11.90
N ASN A 262 -5.93 -3.26 -11.05
CA ASN A 262 -4.65 -3.84 -11.45
C ASN A 262 -4.04 -4.67 -10.31
N VAL A 263 -3.06 -5.51 -10.65
CA VAL A 263 -2.41 -6.43 -9.71
C VAL A 263 -1.30 -5.79 -8.87
N PHE A 264 -0.96 -4.51 -9.07
CA PHE A 264 0.16 -3.86 -8.43
C PHE A 264 -0.23 -2.99 -7.25
N HIS A 265 -1.26 -2.18 -7.40
CA HIS A 265 -1.63 -1.21 -6.38
C HIS A 265 -3.09 -0.78 -6.49
N SER A 266 -3.77 -0.78 -5.36
CA SER A 266 -5.10 -0.20 -5.22
C SER A 266 -4.94 1.12 -4.47
N PRO A 267 -4.97 2.27 -5.17
CA PRO A 267 -4.70 3.57 -4.56
C PRO A 267 -5.83 3.98 -3.62
N THR A 268 -5.50 4.85 -2.66
CA THR A 268 -6.48 5.55 -1.82
C THR A 268 -6.76 6.96 -2.37
N PRO A 269 -7.88 7.63 -1.98
CA PRO A 269 -8.20 8.95 -2.48
C PRO A 269 -7.10 9.99 -2.22
N ASP A 270 -6.47 9.96 -1.03
CA ASP A 270 -5.36 10.83 -0.66
C ASP A 270 -4.11 10.60 -1.53
N GLN A 271 -3.86 9.35 -1.94
CA GLN A 271 -2.76 9.00 -2.83
C GLN A 271 -2.96 9.54 -4.25
N LEU A 272 -4.17 9.41 -4.81
CA LEU A 272 -4.49 9.99 -6.12
C LEU A 272 -4.53 11.51 -6.07
N LEU A 273 -5.06 12.08 -5.00
CA LEU A 273 -5.02 13.53 -4.75
C LEU A 273 -3.57 14.04 -4.75
N ARG A 274 -2.65 13.33 -4.10
CA ARG A 274 -1.24 13.68 -4.07
C ARG A 274 -0.64 13.76 -5.48
N VAL A 275 -0.99 12.83 -6.35
CA VAL A 275 -0.57 12.84 -7.77
C VAL A 275 -1.19 14.02 -8.51
N ALA A 276 -2.49 14.29 -8.30
CA ALA A 276 -3.18 15.40 -8.95
C ALA A 276 -2.64 16.78 -8.54
N VAL A 277 -2.38 16.95 -7.24
CA VAL A 277 -1.73 18.16 -6.68
C VAL A 277 -0.33 18.36 -7.26
N ALA A 278 0.46 17.30 -7.30
CA ALA A 278 1.82 17.36 -7.84
C ALA A 278 1.83 17.69 -9.32
N LEU A 279 0.90 17.13 -10.10
CA LEU A 279 0.76 17.42 -11.52
C LEU A 279 0.23 18.84 -11.79
N GLY A 280 -0.82 19.28 -11.07
CA GLY A 280 -1.48 20.55 -11.32
C GLY A 280 -0.76 21.75 -10.71
N LEU A 281 -0.35 21.63 -9.45
CA LEU A 281 0.24 22.74 -8.70
C LEU A 281 1.77 22.70 -8.64
N LYS A 282 2.40 21.68 -9.22
CA LYS A 282 3.86 21.46 -9.22
C LYS A 282 4.47 21.43 -7.82
N ARG A 283 3.76 20.82 -6.86
CA ARG A 283 4.17 20.70 -5.46
C ARG A 283 4.16 19.24 -5.00
N GLY A 284 5.33 18.77 -4.56
CA GLY A 284 5.48 17.45 -3.94
C GLY A 284 5.08 17.46 -2.46
N VAL A 285 5.25 18.63 -1.79
CA VAL A 285 4.92 18.84 -0.38
C VAL A 285 3.47 19.31 -0.25
N LEU A 286 2.58 18.46 0.27
CA LEU A 286 1.13 18.75 0.33
C LEU A 286 0.79 19.95 1.23
N GLN A 287 1.57 20.22 2.27
CA GLN A 287 1.34 21.39 3.11
C GLN A 287 1.45 22.70 2.31
N ASN A 288 2.39 22.78 1.37
CA ASN A 288 2.53 23.93 0.49
C ASN A 288 1.35 24.03 -0.48
N ALA A 289 0.90 22.91 -1.01
CA ALA A 289 -0.25 22.84 -1.89
C ALA A 289 -1.55 23.27 -1.19
N TYR A 290 -1.75 22.90 0.06
CA TYR A 290 -2.89 23.33 0.87
C TYR A 290 -2.94 24.86 0.99
N GLN A 291 -1.81 25.53 1.26
CA GLN A 291 -1.76 26.99 1.33
C GLN A 291 -2.12 27.66 -0.01
N ILE A 292 -1.69 27.05 -1.12
CA ILE A 292 -1.98 27.54 -2.47
C ILE A 292 -3.49 27.37 -2.78
N LEU A 293 -4.08 26.23 -2.45
CA LEU A 293 -5.49 25.92 -2.69
C LEU A 293 -6.44 26.79 -1.83
N ARG A 294 -6.00 27.26 -0.66
CA ARG A 294 -6.73 28.28 0.10
C ARG A 294 -6.84 29.62 -0.63
N GLY A 295 -6.09 29.82 -1.70
CA GLY A 295 -6.04 31.09 -2.43
C GLY A 295 -5.18 32.16 -1.75
N LYS A 296 -4.23 31.73 -0.89
CA LYS A 296 -3.33 32.66 -0.22
C LYS A 296 -2.38 33.32 -1.22
N ASP A 297 -2.48 34.63 -1.34
CA ASP A 297 -1.58 35.41 -2.20
C ASP A 297 -0.13 35.33 -1.66
N PRO A 298 0.85 35.06 -2.54
CA PRO A 298 2.24 34.93 -2.11
C PRO A 298 2.85 36.25 -1.61
N VAL A 299 2.30 37.41 -2.04
CA VAL A 299 2.83 38.73 -1.72
C VAL A 299 2.22 39.29 -0.43
N ASP A 300 0.89 39.47 -0.40
CA ASP A 300 0.20 40.11 0.72
C ASP A 300 -0.33 39.12 1.77
N LYS A 301 -0.15 37.81 1.52
CA LYS A 301 -0.60 36.70 2.39
C LYS A 301 -2.10 36.65 2.66
N LYS A 302 -2.92 37.45 1.95
CA LYS A 302 -4.36 37.44 2.08
C LYS A 302 -4.99 36.34 1.22
N VAL A 303 -6.12 35.81 1.69
CA VAL A 303 -6.92 34.86 0.92
C VAL A 303 -7.74 35.61 -0.11
N LYS A 304 -7.58 35.26 -1.38
CA LYS A 304 -8.32 35.83 -2.53
C LYS A 304 -9.09 34.73 -3.24
N GLU A 305 -10.37 34.96 -3.43
CA GLU A 305 -11.28 33.97 -4.06
C GLU A 305 -10.88 33.64 -5.50
N ASP A 306 -10.51 34.64 -6.28
CA ASP A 306 -10.07 34.44 -7.67
C ASP A 306 -8.82 33.54 -7.75
N HIS A 307 -7.89 33.71 -6.81
CA HIS A 307 -6.68 32.86 -6.73
C HIS A 307 -7.08 31.42 -6.37
N ARG A 308 -7.97 31.23 -5.41
CA ARG A 308 -8.49 29.92 -5.06
C ARG A 308 -9.16 29.23 -6.25
N ASN A 309 -10.05 29.95 -6.92
CA ASN A 309 -10.80 29.40 -8.06
C ASN A 309 -9.87 29.01 -9.21
N ALA A 310 -8.83 29.81 -9.51
CA ALA A 310 -7.80 29.49 -10.49
C ALA A 310 -7.04 28.21 -10.10
N ARG A 311 -6.63 28.06 -8.83
CA ARG A 311 -5.89 26.87 -8.37
C ARG A 311 -6.75 25.60 -8.35
N PHE A 312 -8.05 25.75 -8.04
CA PHE A 312 -8.99 24.63 -8.21
C PHE A 312 -9.21 24.26 -9.69
N ALA A 313 -9.15 25.21 -10.60
CA ALA A 313 -9.20 24.90 -12.04
C ALA A 313 -7.96 24.08 -12.48
N ASP A 314 -6.75 24.48 -12.03
CA ASP A 314 -5.52 23.73 -12.28
C ASP A 314 -5.62 22.29 -11.71
N LEU A 315 -6.16 22.14 -10.49
CA LEU A 315 -6.35 20.83 -9.86
C LEU A 315 -7.37 19.97 -10.61
N LYS A 316 -8.48 20.55 -11.09
CA LYS A 316 -9.51 19.84 -11.88
C LYS A 316 -8.93 19.28 -13.17
N GLU A 317 -8.17 20.06 -13.91
CA GLU A 317 -7.51 19.62 -15.13
C GLU A 317 -6.51 18.49 -14.86
N ALA A 318 -5.70 18.64 -13.82
CA ALA A 318 -4.73 17.61 -13.43
C ALA A 318 -5.43 16.32 -12.99
N GLN A 319 -6.48 16.41 -12.18
CA GLN A 319 -7.22 15.23 -11.73
C GLN A 319 -7.86 14.46 -12.88
N ALA A 320 -8.38 15.15 -13.90
CA ALA A 320 -8.93 14.50 -15.08
C ALA A 320 -7.87 13.66 -15.83
N LYS A 321 -6.60 14.14 -15.87
CA LYS A 321 -5.46 13.40 -16.41
C LYS A 321 -5.09 12.20 -15.51
N VAL A 322 -5.07 12.39 -14.20
CA VAL A 322 -4.75 11.33 -13.22
C VAL A 322 -5.77 10.19 -13.25
N LEU A 323 -7.04 10.50 -13.44
CA LEU A 323 -8.13 9.51 -13.49
C LEU A 323 -8.37 8.94 -14.90
N ASN A 324 -7.53 9.29 -15.88
CA ASN A 324 -7.63 8.74 -17.23
C ASN A 324 -7.22 7.27 -17.25
N LEU A 325 -8.16 6.38 -17.55
CA LEU A 325 -7.93 4.93 -17.54
C LEU A 325 -6.90 4.49 -18.58
N THR A 326 -6.83 5.15 -19.73
CA THR A 326 -5.83 4.82 -20.76
C THR A 326 -4.43 5.09 -20.26
N ASP A 327 -4.17 6.26 -19.68
CA ASP A 327 -2.86 6.60 -19.12
C ASP A 327 -2.51 5.76 -17.91
N TRP A 328 -3.50 5.42 -17.07
CA TRP A 328 -3.33 4.51 -15.95
C TRP A 328 -2.86 3.12 -16.41
N HIS A 329 -3.52 2.52 -17.39
CA HIS A 329 -3.14 1.19 -17.89
C HIS A 329 -1.85 1.20 -18.72
N GLU A 330 -1.57 2.27 -19.45
CA GLU A 330 -0.27 2.43 -20.13
C GLU A 330 0.88 2.49 -19.10
N TYR A 331 0.69 3.20 -18.00
CA TYR A 331 1.67 3.19 -16.92
C TYR A 331 1.86 1.80 -16.30
N ILE A 332 0.76 1.06 -16.06
CA ILE A 332 0.84 -0.34 -15.60
C ILE A 332 1.68 -1.19 -16.58
N THR A 333 1.55 -0.94 -17.88
CA THR A 333 2.36 -1.62 -18.90
C THR A 333 3.85 -1.27 -18.77
N CYS A 334 4.21 -0.05 -18.36
CA CYS A 334 5.61 0.33 -18.07
C CYS A 334 6.18 -0.50 -16.91
N ILE A 335 5.40 -0.72 -15.85
CA ILE A 335 5.83 -1.54 -14.69
C ILE A 335 6.05 -3.00 -15.10
N LYS A 336 5.14 -3.55 -15.91
CA LYS A 336 5.29 -4.90 -16.45
C LYS A 336 6.52 -5.00 -17.35
N ALA A 337 6.77 -4.00 -18.19
CA ALA A 337 7.95 -3.92 -19.05
C ALA A 337 9.25 -3.80 -18.24
N ALA A 338 9.22 -3.22 -17.03
CA ALA A 338 10.33 -3.20 -16.09
C ALA A 338 10.57 -4.56 -15.37
N GLY A 339 9.83 -5.61 -15.72
CA GLY A 339 9.99 -6.96 -15.16
C GLY A 339 9.17 -7.26 -13.90
N PHE A 340 8.47 -6.30 -13.33
CA PHE A 340 7.61 -6.53 -12.16
C PHE A 340 6.30 -7.20 -12.55
N ARG A 341 5.74 -8.04 -11.66
CA ARG A 341 4.54 -8.84 -11.97
C ARG A 341 3.38 -8.63 -11.01
N SER A 342 3.64 -8.28 -9.75
CA SER A 342 2.60 -8.17 -8.73
C SER A 342 2.95 -7.18 -7.62
N LYS A 343 1.96 -6.85 -6.79
CA LYS A 343 2.11 -6.01 -5.58
C LYS A 343 3.18 -6.56 -4.62
N SER A 344 3.34 -7.88 -4.54
CA SER A 344 4.33 -8.51 -3.66
C SER A 344 5.77 -8.17 -4.02
N MET A 345 6.02 -7.65 -5.22
CA MET A 345 7.34 -7.18 -5.68
C MET A 345 7.55 -5.67 -5.47
N LEU A 346 6.61 -4.95 -4.85
CA LEU A 346 6.69 -3.50 -4.63
C LEU A 346 6.90 -3.21 -3.15
N THR A 347 8.02 -2.59 -2.80
CA THR A 347 8.34 -2.21 -1.42
C THR A 347 7.76 -0.88 -0.98
N SER A 348 7.29 -0.06 -1.92
CA SER A 348 6.78 1.28 -1.65
C SER A 348 5.65 1.66 -2.59
N ALA A 349 4.49 2.05 -2.02
CA ALA A 349 3.39 2.65 -2.77
C ALA A 349 3.81 3.98 -3.43
N ASN A 350 4.71 4.75 -2.79
CA ASN A 350 5.20 6.01 -3.35
C ASN A 350 5.98 5.80 -4.65
N ASN A 351 6.73 4.70 -4.77
CA ASN A 351 7.42 4.40 -6.01
C ASN A 351 6.45 4.21 -7.18
N PHE A 352 5.33 3.53 -6.92
CA PHE A 352 4.26 3.36 -7.89
C PHE A 352 3.59 4.70 -8.24
N LEU A 353 3.18 5.49 -7.25
CA LEU A 353 2.43 6.73 -7.45
C LEU A 353 3.27 7.83 -8.11
N TYR A 354 4.52 7.98 -7.69
CA TYR A 354 5.40 9.00 -8.25
C TYR A 354 5.94 8.61 -9.62
N GLY A 355 6.12 7.32 -9.87
CA GLY A 355 6.36 6.82 -11.23
C GLY A 355 5.20 7.15 -12.17
N TYR A 356 3.95 7.02 -11.71
CA TYR A 356 2.77 7.43 -12.46
C TYR A 356 2.75 8.93 -12.73
N LEU A 357 3.06 9.76 -11.73
CA LEU A 357 3.18 11.20 -11.91
C LEU A 357 4.20 11.55 -13.00
N ILE A 358 5.39 10.94 -12.96
CA ILE A 358 6.45 11.21 -13.96
C ILE A 358 6.02 10.77 -15.35
N TYR A 359 5.28 9.64 -15.46
CA TYR A 359 4.64 9.24 -16.71
C TYR A 359 3.67 10.31 -17.23
N LEU A 360 2.79 10.85 -16.37
CA LEU A 360 1.82 11.89 -16.74
C LEU A 360 2.51 13.20 -17.15
N VAL A 361 3.58 13.60 -16.45
CA VAL A 361 4.40 14.76 -16.84
C VAL A 361 4.99 14.55 -18.24
N GLY A 362 5.66 13.43 -18.48
CA GLY A 362 6.22 13.11 -19.81
C GLY A 362 5.14 13.08 -20.89
N ARG A 363 3.97 12.53 -20.61
CA ARG A 363 2.86 12.40 -21.56
C ARG A 363 2.18 13.73 -21.90
N HIS A 364 1.86 14.55 -20.88
CA HIS A 364 0.97 15.70 -21.02
C HIS A 364 1.70 17.04 -21.05
N GLU A 365 2.93 17.14 -20.55
CA GLU A 365 3.70 18.38 -20.55
C GLU A 365 4.80 18.35 -21.62
N PHE A 366 5.46 17.19 -21.78
CA PHE A 366 6.50 17.01 -22.81
C PHE A 366 6.00 16.31 -24.08
N ASN A 367 4.73 15.95 -24.16
CA ASN A 367 4.07 15.34 -25.33
C ASN A 367 4.79 14.11 -25.91
N ILE A 368 5.40 13.30 -25.05
CA ILE A 368 6.17 12.13 -25.46
C ILE A 368 5.23 11.02 -25.96
N GLU A 369 5.58 10.39 -27.07
CA GLU A 369 4.86 9.24 -27.61
C GLU A 369 4.87 8.08 -26.60
N ARG A 370 3.75 7.35 -26.47
CA ARG A 370 3.57 6.28 -25.49
C ARG A 370 4.64 5.20 -25.56
N LYS A 371 5.06 4.80 -26.76
CA LYS A 371 6.08 3.76 -26.94
C LYS A 371 7.44 4.20 -26.38
N ILE A 372 7.87 5.42 -26.68
CA ILE A 372 9.12 6.01 -26.18
C ILE A 372 9.02 6.20 -24.67
N LEU A 373 7.92 6.76 -24.19
CA LEU A 373 7.67 7.00 -22.77
C LEU A 373 7.69 5.70 -21.97
N ARG A 374 7.12 4.60 -22.51
CA ARG A 374 7.16 3.29 -21.85
C ARG A 374 8.59 2.86 -21.55
N ASN A 375 9.51 2.94 -22.50
CA ASN A 375 10.90 2.55 -22.31
C ASN A 375 11.60 3.39 -21.24
N VAL A 376 11.42 4.71 -21.29
CA VAL A 376 12.02 5.65 -20.31
C VAL A 376 11.48 5.41 -18.91
N ILE A 377 10.16 5.28 -18.78
CA ILE A 377 9.49 5.07 -17.49
C ILE A 377 9.79 3.69 -16.91
N SER A 378 9.95 2.66 -17.75
CA SER A 378 10.37 1.33 -17.27
C SER A 378 11.75 1.37 -16.62
N ARG A 379 12.73 2.07 -17.24
CA ARG A 379 14.06 2.30 -16.64
C ARG A 379 13.98 3.10 -15.35
N TRP A 380 13.21 4.17 -15.36
CA TRP A 380 13.00 5.00 -14.16
C TRP A 380 12.38 4.21 -13.02
N PHE A 381 11.33 3.43 -13.31
CA PHE A 381 10.65 2.62 -12.31
C PHE A 381 11.58 1.57 -11.72
N PHE A 382 12.34 0.86 -12.57
CA PHE A 382 13.32 -0.13 -12.10
C PHE A 382 14.38 0.50 -11.19
N MET A 383 15.01 1.60 -11.62
CA MET A 383 16.01 2.31 -10.82
C MET A 383 15.42 2.78 -9.49
N SER A 384 14.26 3.44 -9.51
CA SER A 384 13.65 3.99 -8.30
C SER A 384 13.17 2.90 -7.32
N ALA A 385 12.73 1.73 -7.82
CA ALA A 385 12.42 0.56 -7.01
C ALA A 385 13.67 -0.04 -6.37
N LEU A 386 14.72 -0.25 -7.17
CA LEU A 386 16.00 -0.82 -6.73
C LEU A 386 16.68 0.05 -5.66
N THR A 387 16.72 1.37 -5.88
CA THR A 387 17.43 2.29 -4.97
C THR A 387 16.61 2.76 -3.78
N GLY A 388 15.31 2.41 -3.73
CA GLY A 388 14.40 2.92 -2.71
C GLY A 388 14.24 4.45 -2.74
N ARG A 389 14.33 5.07 -3.95
CA ARG A 389 14.37 6.52 -4.14
C ARG A 389 13.30 7.30 -3.35
N TYR A 390 12.10 6.75 -3.21
CA TYR A 390 10.95 7.40 -2.58
C TYR A 390 10.60 6.82 -1.20
N THR A 391 11.57 6.30 -0.44
CA THR A 391 11.32 5.67 0.86
C THR A 391 11.67 6.54 2.07
N GLY A 392 12.70 7.37 2.00
CA GLY A 392 13.15 8.19 3.14
C GLY A 392 12.33 9.48 3.32
N SER A 393 12.52 10.45 2.43
CA SER A 393 11.79 11.73 2.42
C SER A 393 11.07 11.92 1.09
N PRO A 394 9.99 11.16 0.83
CA PRO A 394 9.41 11.04 -0.50
C PRO A 394 8.89 12.36 -1.07
N GLU A 395 8.27 13.21 -0.25
CA GLU A 395 7.77 14.52 -0.69
C GLU A 395 8.89 15.49 -1.09
N THR A 396 10.00 15.48 -0.36
CA THR A 396 11.15 16.33 -0.66
C THR A 396 11.84 15.90 -1.95
N VAL A 397 12.00 14.60 -2.16
CA VAL A 397 12.56 14.05 -3.40
C VAL A 397 11.66 14.38 -4.58
N LEU A 398 10.35 14.20 -4.43
CA LEU A 398 9.38 14.54 -5.46
C LEU A 398 9.39 16.05 -5.79
N GLU A 399 9.42 16.93 -4.79
CA GLU A 399 9.52 18.39 -4.99
C GLU A 399 10.78 18.75 -5.78
N SER A 400 11.91 18.07 -5.49
CA SER A 400 13.15 18.25 -6.25
C SER A 400 13.03 17.79 -7.69
N ASP A 401 12.38 16.63 -7.95
CA ASP A 401 12.19 16.12 -9.30
C ASP A 401 11.26 17.06 -10.12
N LEU A 402 10.15 17.51 -9.52
CA LEU A 402 9.24 18.46 -10.16
C LEU A 402 9.94 19.79 -10.50
N ARG A 403 10.81 20.30 -9.63
CA ARG A 403 11.59 21.51 -9.88
C ARG A 403 12.54 21.34 -11.06
N ARG A 404 13.19 20.19 -11.21
CA ARG A 404 14.06 19.89 -12.35
C ARG A 404 13.29 19.90 -13.67
N PHE A 405 12.07 19.31 -13.71
CA PHE A 405 11.22 19.35 -14.91
C PHE A 405 10.82 20.77 -15.32
N GLN A 406 10.68 21.70 -14.37
CA GLN A 406 10.38 23.09 -14.66
C GLN A 406 11.60 23.89 -15.19
N GLN A 407 12.81 23.38 -15.03
CA GLN A 407 14.06 24.05 -15.38
C GLN A 407 14.66 23.62 -16.72
N ILE A 408 14.06 22.63 -17.38
CA ILE A 408 14.50 22.14 -18.69
C ILE A 408 13.60 22.64 -19.80
N ASP A 409 14.12 22.61 -21.03
CA ASP A 409 13.32 22.91 -22.22
C ASP A 409 12.14 21.93 -22.33
N GLN A 410 10.99 22.44 -22.78
CA GLN A 410 9.76 21.67 -22.92
C GLN A 410 9.78 20.79 -24.18
N THR A 411 10.82 19.95 -24.30
CA THR A 411 11.01 19.01 -25.40
C THR A 411 11.10 17.57 -24.90
N PRO A 412 10.65 16.59 -25.69
CA PRO A 412 10.79 15.17 -25.35
C PRO A 412 12.23 14.77 -25.01
N GLU A 413 13.19 15.28 -25.77
CA GLU A 413 14.61 14.97 -25.65
C GLU A 413 15.18 15.47 -24.32
N ALA A 414 14.82 16.69 -23.90
CA ALA A 414 15.26 17.27 -22.63
C ALA A 414 14.74 16.46 -21.44
N PHE A 415 13.47 16.02 -21.48
CA PHE A 415 12.88 15.17 -20.45
C PHE A 415 13.59 13.82 -20.35
N ILE A 416 13.78 13.14 -21.49
CA ILE A 416 14.45 11.83 -21.56
C ILE A 416 15.87 11.95 -21.03
N HIS A 417 16.62 12.94 -21.50
CA HIS A 417 18.00 13.20 -21.06
C HIS A 417 18.09 13.45 -19.54
N LEU A 418 17.14 14.22 -18.97
CA LEU A 418 17.10 14.46 -17.54
C LEU A 418 16.89 13.15 -16.76
N LEU A 419 15.92 12.31 -17.15
CA LEU A 419 15.68 11.04 -16.48
C LEU A 419 16.88 10.10 -16.60
N ASP A 420 17.46 9.95 -17.79
CA ASP A 420 18.62 9.10 -18.02
C ASP A 420 19.87 9.61 -17.25
N SER A 421 20.04 10.93 -17.12
CA SER A 421 21.09 11.52 -16.28
C SER A 421 20.90 11.17 -14.80
N VAL A 422 19.67 11.27 -14.28
CA VAL A 422 19.40 10.90 -12.89
C VAL A 422 19.64 9.40 -12.67
N ILE A 423 19.22 8.56 -13.61
CA ILE A 423 19.44 7.10 -13.55
C ILE A 423 20.94 6.80 -13.51
N SER A 424 21.72 7.37 -14.43
CA SER A 424 23.17 7.13 -14.51
C SER A 424 23.92 7.61 -13.26
N ASN A 425 23.49 8.71 -12.66
CA ASN A 425 24.05 9.22 -11.41
C ASN A 425 23.73 8.35 -10.19
N GLN A 426 22.63 7.59 -10.22
CA GLN A 426 22.26 6.64 -9.15
C GLN A 426 22.89 5.27 -9.34
N LEU A 427 22.93 4.77 -10.57
CA LEU A 427 23.39 3.43 -10.91
C LEU A 427 24.80 3.47 -11.53
N THR A 428 25.75 4.02 -10.76
CA THR A 428 27.18 4.08 -11.14
C THR A 428 27.84 2.70 -11.14
N ASP A 429 29.02 2.58 -11.73
CA ASP A 429 29.79 1.33 -11.66
C ASP A 429 30.09 0.89 -10.23
N ASP A 430 30.37 1.85 -9.33
CA ASP A 430 30.60 1.55 -7.91
C ASP A 430 29.32 1.06 -7.23
N TYR A 431 28.14 1.59 -7.63
CA TYR A 431 26.87 1.06 -7.13
C TYR A 431 26.72 -0.43 -7.47
N TRP A 432 26.98 -0.81 -8.74
CA TRP A 432 26.82 -2.19 -9.19
C TRP A 432 27.84 -3.15 -8.59
N ARG A 433 29.10 -2.72 -8.44
CA ARG A 433 30.21 -3.59 -8.03
C ARG A 433 30.42 -3.67 -6.53
N VAL A 434 30.04 -2.63 -5.78
CA VAL A 434 30.31 -2.52 -4.35
C VAL A 434 29.02 -2.38 -3.56
N ALA A 435 28.25 -1.31 -3.78
CA ALA A 435 27.12 -0.98 -2.93
C ALA A 435 26.00 -2.04 -3.01
N LEU A 436 25.64 -2.50 -4.20
CA LEU A 436 24.56 -3.49 -4.37
C LEU A 436 24.90 -4.87 -3.79
N PRO A 437 26.10 -5.46 -4.01
CA PRO A 437 26.51 -6.68 -3.31
C PRO A 437 26.46 -6.58 -1.78
N ASP A 438 26.84 -5.43 -1.21
CA ASP A 438 26.75 -5.20 0.24
C ASP A 438 25.28 -5.09 0.72
N GLN A 439 24.42 -4.41 -0.04
CA GLN A 439 22.99 -4.32 0.25
C GLN A 439 22.24 -5.68 0.13
N LEU A 440 22.79 -6.62 -0.63
CA LEU A 440 22.28 -7.99 -0.70
C LEU A 440 22.66 -8.84 0.53
N ASP A 441 23.50 -8.33 1.45
CA ASP A 441 23.80 -8.96 2.73
C ASP A 441 22.65 -8.74 3.73
N THR A 442 21.55 -9.41 3.49
CA THR A 442 20.33 -9.29 4.27
C THR A 442 19.56 -10.60 4.30
N SER A 443 18.81 -10.80 5.39
CA SER A 443 17.87 -11.91 5.56
C SER A 443 16.41 -11.51 5.35
N GLY A 444 16.13 -10.24 5.10
CA GLY A 444 14.79 -9.73 4.87
C GLY A 444 14.23 -10.19 3.52
N GLY A 445 13.23 -11.07 3.53
CA GLY A 445 12.57 -11.55 2.31
C GLY A 445 11.69 -10.51 1.60
N TYR A 446 11.47 -9.35 2.20
CA TYR A 446 10.75 -8.21 1.63
C TYR A 446 11.70 -7.02 1.53
N ASN A 447 12.45 -6.96 0.44
CA ASN A 447 13.42 -5.91 0.20
C ASN A 447 13.54 -5.57 -1.29
N PRO A 448 13.97 -4.33 -1.63
CA PRO A 448 14.02 -3.85 -3.01
C PRO A 448 15.02 -4.62 -3.89
N TYR A 449 16.14 -5.06 -3.34
CA TYR A 449 17.21 -5.73 -4.10
C TYR A 449 16.78 -7.11 -4.56
N LEU A 450 16.08 -7.87 -3.68
CA LEU A 450 15.51 -9.16 -4.04
C LEU A 450 14.46 -9.02 -5.14
N PHE A 451 13.60 -8.01 -5.04
CA PHE A 451 12.55 -7.79 -6.04
C PHE A 451 13.12 -7.27 -7.37
N ALA A 452 14.19 -6.48 -7.35
CA ALA A 452 14.91 -6.11 -8.56
C ALA A 452 15.59 -7.34 -9.21
N TYR A 453 16.12 -8.28 -8.42
CA TYR A 453 16.62 -9.55 -8.93
C TYR A 453 15.50 -10.36 -9.60
N HIS A 454 14.35 -10.51 -8.96
CA HIS A 454 13.20 -11.18 -9.56
C HIS A 454 12.70 -10.49 -10.84
N ALA A 455 12.67 -9.14 -10.87
CA ALA A 455 12.34 -8.39 -12.07
C ALA A 455 13.37 -8.64 -13.19
N SER A 456 14.65 -8.71 -12.86
CA SER A 456 15.72 -9.04 -13.82
C SER A 456 15.59 -10.45 -14.37
N LEU A 457 15.24 -11.43 -13.55
CA LEU A 457 14.96 -12.79 -14.01
C LEU A 457 13.78 -12.81 -15.01
N ASN A 458 12.75 -12.04 -14.76
CA ASN A 458 11.61 -11.90 -15.69
C ASN A 458 12.05 -11.24 -17.02
N LEU A 459 12.91 -10.22 -16.98
CA LEU A 459 13.44 -9.54 -18.17
C LEU A 459 14.32 -10.44 -19.01
N LEU A 460 15.15 -11.26 -18.34
CA LEU A 460 16.06 -12.21 -18.97
C LEU A 460 15.35 -13.48 -19.48
N GLY A 461 14.05 -13.63 -19.19
CA GLY A 461 13.27 -14.80 -19.58
C GLY A 461 13.67 -16.08 -18.83
N ALA A 462 14.18 -15.93 -17.60
CA ALA A 462 14.69 -17.02 -16.79
C ALA A 462 13.63 -18.06 -16.45
N THR A 463 14.06 -19.32 -16.37
CA THR A 463 13.25 -20.45 -15.90
C THR A 463 13.56 -20.77 -14.44
N ALA A 464 12.70 -21.54 -13.78
CA ALA A 464 13.00 -22.08 -12.45
C ALA A 464 14.25 -22.99 -12.53
N LEU A 465 15.00 -23.11 -11.42
CA LEU A 465 16.39 -23.62 -11.44
C LEU A 465 16.57 -25.00 -12.10
N PHE A 466 15.61 -25.91 -11.90
CA PHE A 466 15.68 -27.29 -12.45
C PHE A 466 14.57 -27.55 -13.47
N SER A 467 14.00 -26.50 -14.05
CA SER A 467 12.80 -26.58 -14.89
C SER A 467 12.94 -25.73 -16.14
N THR A 468 12.09 -26.01 -17.13
CA THR A 468 11.92 -25.19 -18.33
C THR A 468 10.82 -24.15 -18.20
N VAL A 469 10.09 -24.14 -17.06
CA VAL A 469 8.98 -23.23 -16.82
C VAL A 469 9.51 -21.84 -16.45
N LYS A 470 9.01 -20.81 -17.15
CA LYS A 470 9.45 -19.43 -16.92
C LYS A 470 9.00 -18.92 -15.56
N ILE A 471 9.91 -18.24 -14.87
CA ILE A 471 9.61 -17.58 -13.60
C ILE A 471 8.50 -16.52 -13.76
N SER A 472 8.46 -15.81 -14.90
CA SER A 472 7.42 -14.84 -15.20
C SER A 472 6.01 -15.41 -15.16
N ASP A 473 5.83 -16.64 -15.62
CA ASP A 473 4.55 -17.31 -15.70
C ASP A 473 4.10 -17.80 -14.30
N LEU A 474 5.08 -18.26 -13.51
CA LEU A 474 4.84 -18.71 -12.13
C LEU A 474 4.58 -17.55 -11.15
N LEU A 475 5.08 -16.33 -11.43
CA LEU A 475 4.86 -15.12 -10.64
C LEU A 475 3.61 -14.34 -11.06
N ASP A 476 2.91 -14.76 -12.13
CA ASP A 476 1.69 -14.09 -12.57
C ASP A 476 0.56 -14.36 -11.56
N PRO A 477 -0.09 -13.32 -11.00
CA PRO A 477 -1.18 -13.49 -10.04
C PRO A 477 -2.38 -14.28 -10.59
N GLY A 478 -2.57 -14.35 -11.91
CA GLY A 478 -3.62 -15.12 -12.55
C GLY A 478 -3.43 -16.65 -12.46
N VAL A 479 -2.21 -17.10 -12.15
CA VAL A 479 -1.84 -18.53 -12.06
C VAL A 479 -1.85 -19.04 -10.61
N SER A 480 -2.03 -18.16 -9.62
CA SER A 480 -2.02 -18.55 -8.21
C SER A 480 -3.23 -19.41 -7.83
N GLY A 481 -2.99 -20.71 -7.69
CA GLY A 481 -3.92 -21.66 -7.03
C GLY A 481 -3.82 -21.55 -5.50
N THR A 482 -4.47 -22.48 -4.79
CA THR A 482 -4.42 -22.60 -3.30
C THR A 482 -3.03 -22.90 -2.75
N LYS A 483 -2.08 -23.33 -3.60
CA LYS A 483 -0.64 -23.48 -3.29
C LYS A 483 0.17 -22.70 -4.32
N SER A 484 1.23 -22.02 -3.87
CA SER A 484 2.19 -21.37 -4.76
C SER A 484 2.84 -22.43 -5.66
N SER A 485 2.76 -22.25 -6.97
CA SER A 485 3.40 -23.13 -7.97
C SER A 485 4.92 -22.99 -7.96
N ILE A 486 5.45 -21.92 -7.39
CA ILE A 486 6.87 -21.64 -7.24
C ILE A 486 7.20 -21.34 -5.79
N GLU A 487 8.29 -21.89 -5.30
CA GLU A 487 8.78 -21.65 -3.97
C GLU A 487 10.18 -21.01 -3.99
N ARG A 488 10.42 -20.12 -3.04
CA ARG A 488 11.77 -19.64 -2.74
C ARG A 488 12.47 -20.69 -1.89
N HIS A 489 13.26 -21.50 -2.54
CA HIS A 489 14.01 -22.58 -1.90
C HIS A 489 15.35 -22.08 -1.38
N HIS A 490 15.79 -22.63 -0.22
CA HIS A 490 17.13 -22.43 0.28
C HIS A 490 18.09 -23.39 -0.43
N LEU A 491 19.03 -22.86 -1.20
CA LEU A 491 20.05 -23.67 -1.88
C LEU A 491 20.90 -24.47 -0.90
N PHE A 492 21.20 -23.89 0.26
CA PHE A 492 21.68 -24.60 1.43
C PHE A 492 20.51 -24.74 2.39
N PRO A 493 19.89 -25.93 2.50
CA PRO A 493 18.71 -26.14 3.34
C PRO A 493 18.95 -25.77 4.81
N LYS A 494 17.93 -25.23 5.48
CA LYS A 494 18.07 -24.79 6.89
C LYS A 494 18.48 -25.92 7.83
N ALA A 495 17.97 -27.12 7.62
CA ALA A 495 18.32 -28.28 8.45
C ALA A 495 19.79 -28.65 8.25
N TYR A 496 20.26 -28.65 7.01
CA TYR A 496 21.67 -28.86 6.67
C TYR A 496 22.58 -27.80 7.30
N LEU A 497 22.23 -26.50 7.18
CA LEU A 497 23.01 -25.43 7.81
C LEU A 497 23.08 -25.55 9.34
N ARG A 498 21.99 -25.97 9.98
CA ARG A 498 21.98 -26.22 11.44
C ARG A 498 22.90 -27.37 11.83
N SER A 499 22.97 -28.44 11.04
CA SER A 499 23.91 -29.55 11.29
C SER A 499 25.37 -29.12 11.17
N MET A 500 25.65 -28.08 10.36
CA MET A 500 26.98 -27.46 10.22
C MET A 500 27.26 -26.41 11.34
N GLY A 501 26.35 -26.21 12.29
CA GLY A 501 26.53 -25.26 13.39
C GLY A 501 26.07 -23.83 13.10
N PHE A 502 25.47 -23.54 11.94
CA PHE A 502 24.89 -22.22 11.66
C PHE A 502 23.55 -22.06 12.37
N ASN A 503 23.45 -21.03 13.20
CA ASN A 503 22.25 -20.70 13.96
C ASN A 503 21.87 -19.23 13.78
N GLY A 504 20.61 -18.90 14.05
CA GLY A 504 20.06 -17.56 13.94
C GLY A 504 19.47 -17.23 12.56
N GLN A 505 18.36 -16.50 12.58
CA GLN A 505 17.54 -16.18 11.40
C GLN A 505 18.35 -15.45 10.32
N TYR A 506 19.24 -14.55 10.72
CA TYR A 506 20.05 -13.78 9.78
C TYR A 506 20.92 -14.68 8.89
N ARG A 507 21.62 -15.66 9.47
CA ARG A 507 22.52 -16.57 8.71
C ARG A 507 21.75 -17.60 7.90
N LEU A 508 20.64 -18.11 8.41
CA LEU A 508 19.85 -19.14 7.76
C LEU A 508 19.03 -18.60 6.57
N ASN A 509 18.55 -17.36 6.65
CA ASN A 509 17.64 -16.75 5.66
C ASN A 509 18.32 -15.70 4.79
N GLN A 510 19.63 -15.80 4.53
CA GLN A 510 20.31 -14.89 3.61
C GLN A 510 19.60 -14.86 2.24
N VAL A 511 19.35 -13.66 1.72
CA VAL A 511 18.72 -13.46 0.39
C VAL A 511 19.51 -14.21 -0.68
N ALA A 512 20.83 -14.18 -0.59
CA ALA A 512 21.71 -14.91 -1.49
C ALA A 512 21.68 -16.45 -1.30
N ASN A 513 20.88 -16.99 -0.38
CA ASN A 513 20.64 -18.43 -0.27
C ASN A 513 19.34 -18.88 -0.95
N PHE A 514 18.53 -17.96 -1.53
CA PHE A 514 17.28 -18.33 -2.18
C PHE A 514 17.41 -18.50 -3.68
N ALA A 515 16.72 -19.50 -4.23
CA ALA A 515 16.45 -19.66 -5.64
C ALA A 515 14.98 -20.02 -5.88
N PHE A 516 14.50 -19.81 -7.09
CA PHE A 516 13.19 -20.29 -7.49
C PHE A 516 13.29 -21.73 -8.00
N VAL A 517 12.50 -22.62 -7.40
CA VAL A 517 12.34 -24.03 -7.81
C VAL A 517 10.85 -24.36 -7.90
N GLU A 518 10.51 -25.36 -8.67
CA GLU A 518 9.16 -25.91 -8.64
C GLU A 518 8.90 -26.66 -7.33
N TRP A 519 7.63 -26.76 -6.95
CA TRP A 519 7.24 -27.42 -5.69
C TRP A 519 7.71 -28.88 -5.62
N GLY A 520 7.68 -29.62 -6.74
CA GLY A 520 8.17 -30.99 -6.83
C GLY A 520 9.65 -31.13 -6.51
N ASP A 521 10.48 -30.26 -7.06
CA ASP A 521 11.93 -30.25 -6.84
C ASP A 521 12.27 -29.90 -5.39
N ASN A 522 11.51 -28.98 -4.78
CA ASN A 522 11.68 -28.61 -3.37
C ASN A 522 11.49 -29.82 -2.43
N ILE A 523 10.55 -30.74 -2.74
CA ILE A 523 10.35 -31.98 -1.98
C ILE A 523 11.55 -32.92 -2.14
N ILE A 524 12.11 -33.05 -3.34
CA ILE A 524 13.26 -33.93 -3.64
C ILE A 524 14.52 -33.44 -2.90
N ILE A 525 14.72 -32.12 -2.86
CA ILE A 525 15.85 -31.48 -2.18
C ILE A 525 15.78 -31.70 -0.66
N SER A 526 14.64 -31.41 -0.05
CA SER A 526 14.40 -31.58 1.41
C SER A 526 15.50 -30.95 2.27
N ASP A 527 16.26 -31.73 3.01
CA ASP A 527 17.35 -31.34 3.93
C ASP A 527 18.75 -31.78 3.46
N LYS A 528 18.86 -32.28 2.22
CA LYS A 528 20.11 -32.82 1.66
C LYS A 528 21.17 -31.74 1.49
N ALA A 529 22.45 -32.13 1.55
CA ALA A 529 23.55 -31.26 1.19
C ALA A 529 23.48 -30.86 -0.30
N PRO A 530 23.92 -29.64 -0.67
CA PRO A 530 23.95 -29.23 -2.09
C PRO A 530 24.73 -30.19 -3.00
N SER A 531 25.82 -30.76 -2.51
CA SER A 531 26.61 -31.78 -3.21
C SER A 531 25.83 -33.04 -3.56
N ASP A 532 24.81 -33.37 -2.76
CA ASP A 532 24.05 -34.62 -2.88
C ASP A 532 22.85 -34.48 -3.82
N TYR A 533 22.22 -33.30 -3.88
CA TYR A 533 21.01 -33.12 -4.67
C TYR A 533 21.24 -32.44 -6.03
N PHE A 534 22.20 -31.49 -6.10
CA PHE A 534 22.37 -30.67 -7.28
C PHE A 534 22.79 -31.45 -8.52
N PRO A 535 23.81 -32.36 -8.46
CA PRO A 535 24.22 -33.12 -9.64
C PRO A 535 23.07 -33.94 -10.24
N ASN A 536 22.26 -34.57 -9.42
CA ASN A 536 21.13 -35.40 -9.84
C ASN A 536 20.01 -34.59 -10.50
N LEU A 537 19.71 -33.38 -10.00
CA LEU A 537 18.64 -32.54 -10.53
C LEU A 537 19.01 -31.84 -11.83
N VAL A 538 20.29 -31.60 -12.10
CA VAL A 538 20.73 -30.96 -13.35
C VAL A 538 20.95 -31.95 -14.50
N GLU A 539 20.95 -33.24 -14.24
CA GLU A 539 21.08 -34.27 -15.29
C GLU A 539 19.93 -34.25 -16.30
N CYS A 540 18.75 -33.80 -15.91
CA CYS A 540 17.58 -33.68 -16.78
C CYS A 540 17.63 -32.45 -17.72
N LEU A 541 18.59 -31.54 -17.53
CA LEU A 541 18.75 -30.33 -18.34
C LEU A 541 19.79 -30.55 -19.44
N THR A 542 19.53 -29.97 -20.60
CA THR A 542 20.54 -29.85 -21.65
C THR A 542 21.69 -28.94 -21.20
N ASP A 543 22.86 -29.04 -21.83
CA ASP A 543 24.02 -28.21 -21.47
C ASP A 543 23.71 -26.70 -21.53
N ASN A 544 22.94 -26.26 -22.53
CA ASN A 544 22.50 -24.87 -22.65
C ASN A 544 21.56 -24.46 -21.52
N GLU A 545 20.58 -25.26 -21.18
CA GLU A 545 19.66 -24.99 -20.07
C GLU A 545 20.42 -24.94 -18.75
N LYS A 546 21.41 -25.82 -18.57
CA LYS A 546 22.26 -25.82 -17.37
C LYS A 546 23.09 -24.54 -17.26
N LEU A 547 23.75 -24.10 -18.33
CA LEU A 547 24.49 -22.83 -18.35
C LEU A 547 23.59 -21.63 -18.05
N ASN A 548 22.46 -21.58 -18.71
CA ASN A 548 21.47 -20.52 -18.46
C ASN A 548 20.94 -20.53 -17.01
N ALA A 549 20.64 -21.71 -16.47
CA ALA A 549 20.19 -21.85 -15.09
C ALA A 549 21.27 -21.38 -14.09
N LEU A 550 22.53 -21.77 -14.28
CA LEU A 550 23.64 -21.31 -13.45
C LEU A 550 23.79 -19.77 -13.50
N TYR A 551 23.70 -19.18 -14.70
CA TYR A 551 23.77 -17.74 -14.89
C TYR A 551 22.59 -17.02 -14.23
N TRP A 552 21.35 -17.37 -14.59
CA TRP A 552 20.16 -16.68 -14.08
C TRP A 552 20.05 -16.79 -12.55
N HIS A 553 20.35 -17.95 -11.99
CA HIS A 553 20.31 -18.17 -10.55
C HIS A 553 21.59 -17.73 -9.82
N ALA A 554 22.50 -17.08 -10.56
CA ALA A 554 23.73 -16.50 -10.03
C ALA A 554 24.56 -17.51 -9.21
N LEU A 555 24.72 -18.72 -9.74
CA LEU A 555 25.43 -19.80 -9.06
C LEU A 555 26.92 -19.79 -9.46
N PRO A 556 27.85 -19.66 -8.48
CA PRO A 556 29.28 -19.75 -8.75
C PRO A 556 29.66 -21.13 -9.27
N ASP A 557 30.80 -21.24 -9.95
CA ASP A 557 31.35 -22.52 -10.38
C ASP A 557 31.53 -23.45 -9.18
N ASN A 558 31.12 -24.71 -9.34
CA ASN A 558 31.15 -25.72 -8.28
C ASN A 558 30.53 -25.28 -6.95
N TRP A 559 29.52 -24.42 -6.99
CA TRP A 559 28.89 -23.80 -5.81
C TRP A 559 28.44 -24.82 -4.76
N HIS A 560 28.00 -26.01 -5.19
CA HIS A 560 27.52 -27.09 -4.35
C HIS A 560 28.60 -27.73 -3.46
N SER A 561 29.88 -27.45 -3.77
CA SER A 561 31.06 -27.89 -3.01
C SER A 561 31.72 -26.76 -2.22
N LEU A 562 31.20 -25.53 -2.29
CA LEU A 562 31.75 -24.39 -1.56
C LEU A 562 31.32 -24.39 -0.11
N GLU A 563 32.16 -23.83 0.76
CA GLU A 563 31.75 -23.46 2.11
C GLU A 563 30.61 -22.40 2.04
N TYR A 564 29.65 -22.50 2.94
CA TYR A 564 28.42 -21.67 2.89
C TYR A 564 28.69 -20.17 2.84
N LEU A 565 29.60 -19.66 3.67
CA LEU A 565 29.88 -18.22 3.71
C LEU A 565 30.57 -17.73 2.42
N ASP A 566 31.47 -18.51 1.86
CA ASP A 566 32.13 -18.22 0.59
C ASP A 566 31.12 -18.23 -0.56
N PHE A 567 30.21 -19.20 -0.54
CA PHE A 567 29.10 -19.26 -1.49
C PHE A 567 28.25 -18.00 -1.43
N ILE A 568 27.80 -17.57 -0.25
CA ILE A 568 26.96 -16.39 -0.06
C ILE A 568 27.68 -15.14 -0.58
N GLU A 569 28.94 -14.94 -0.26
CA GLU A 569 29.72 -13.78 -0.70
C GLU A 569 29.86 -13.74 -2.23
N LYS A 570 30.24 -14.85 -2.86
CA LYS A 570 30.38 -14.94 -4.31
C LYS A 570 29.03 -14.74 -5.00
N ARG A 571 27.98 -15.35 -4.46
CA ARG A 571 26.65 -15.27 -5.06
C ARG A 571 26.05 -13.87 -5.01
N ARG A 572 26.28 -13.10 -3.95
CA ARG A 572 25.83 -11.70 -3.87
C ARG A 572 26.38 -10.85 -5.03
N LYS A 573 27.66 -11.03 -5.37
CA LYS A 573 28.30 -10.35 -6.51
C LYS A 573 27.64 -10.75 -7.83
N LEU A 574 27.41 -12.05 -8.04
CA LEU A 574 26.75 -12.56 -9.23
C LEU A 574 25.28 -12.12 -9.34
N ILE A 575 24.54 -12.07 -8.23
CA ILE A 575 23.17 -11.52 -8.22
C ILE A 575 23.18 -10.06 -8.67
N ALA A 576 24.11 -9.25 -8.18
CA ALA A 576 24.25 -7.85 -8.60
C ALA A 576 24.54 -7.73 -10.12
N GLU A 577 25.32 -8.63 -10.68
CA GLU A 577 25.56 -8.69 -12.13
C GLU A 577 24.29 -9.06 -12.90
N VAL A 578 23.53 -10.07 -12.46
CA VAL A 578 22.26 -10.43 -13.10
C VAL A 578 21.25 -9.27 -13.04
N ILE A 579 21.20 -8.53 -11.91
CA ILE A 579 20.36 -7.32 -11.81
C ILE A 579 20.81 -6.26 -12.81
N ARG A 580 22.12 -6.02 -12.93
CA ARG A 580 22.70 -5.08 -13.89
C ARG A 580 22.36 -5.47 -15.33
N ASP A 581 22.49 -6.74 -15.68
CA ASP A 581 22.22 -7.23 -17.03
C ASP A 581 20.73 -7.16 -17.37
N GLY A 582 19.85 -7.52 -16.43
CA GLY A 582 18.41 -7.30 -16.59
C GLY A 582 18.07 -5.82 -16.81
N PHE A 583 18.70 -4.91 -16.07
CA PHE A 583 18.52 -3.46 -16.27
C PHE A 583 19.04 -3.01 -17.65
N LYS A 584 20.16 -3.52 -18.14
CA LYS A 584 20.70 -3.20 -19.47
C LYS A 584 19.72 -3.52 -20.59
N LEU A 585 18.92 -4.59 -20.47
CA LEU A 585 17.89 -4.92 -21.47
C LEU A 585 16.87 -3.79 -21.63
N LEU A 586 16.57 -3.05 -20.57
CA LEU A 586 15.68 -1.87 -20.62
C LEU A 586 16.32 -0.69 -21.37
N THR A 587 17.64 -0.67 -21.53
CA THR A 587 18.37 0.38 -22.25
C THR A 587 18.57 0.06 -23.73
N LEU A 588 18.48 -1.20 -24.14
CA LEU A 588 18.72 -1.66 -25.51
C LEU A 588 17.51 -1.54 -26.44
N ASP A 589 16.30 -1.34 -25.88
CA ASP A 589 15.05 -1.34 -26.64
C ASP A 589 14.74 -0.02 -27.38
N VAL A 590 15.67 0.43 -28.21
CA VAL A 590 15.43 1.50 -29.19
C VAL A 590 15.08 0.94 -30.58
N LEU A 591 15.14 -0.39 -30.81
CA LEU A 591 14.90 -1.00 -32.11
C LEU A 591 13.70 -1.98 -32.11
N PRO A 592 12.78 -1.87 -33.08
CA PRO A 592 11.65 -2.80 -33.21
C PRO A 592 12.16 -4.15 -33.77
N ASN A 593 11.71 -5.24 -33.16
CA ASN A 593 11.98 -6.63 -33.51
C ASN A 593 13.35 -7.18 -33.08
N ARG A 594 13.49 -7.52 -31.81
CA ARG A 594 14.50 -8.54 -31.41
C ARG A 594 13.84 -9.66 -30.60
N THR A 595 13.98 -10.86 -31.13
CA THR A 595 13.98 -12.09 -30.36
C THR A 595 15.03 -11.94 -29.26
N VAL A 596 14.68 -12.30 -28.01
CA VAL A 596 15.63 -12.36 -26.88
C VAL A 596 16.87 -13.14 -27.36
N PRO A 597 18.08 -12.60 -27.26
CA PRO A 597 19.26 -13.37 -27.62
C PRO A 597 19.32 -14.59 -26.70
N VAL A 598 19.19 -15.77 -27.27
CA VAL A 598 19.60 -16.98 -26.62
C VAL A 598 21.12 -16.83 -26.45
N GLY A 599 21.64 -16.98 -25.23
CA GLY A 599 23.05 -16.92 -24.98
C GLY A 599 23.80 -17.87 -25.96
N PRO A 600 25.09 -17.62 -26.22
CA PRO A 600 25.86 -18.44 -27.18
C PRO A 600 25.72 -19.91 -26.85
N SER A 601 25.56 -20.72 -27.88
CA SER A 601 25.51 -22.18 -27.70
C SER A 601 26.84 -22.66 -27.08
N VAL A 602 26.81 -23.75 -26.32
CA VAL A 602 28.03 -24.35 -25.74
C VAL A 602 29.07 -24.62 -26.83
N SER A 603 28.66 -24.95 -28.06
CA SER A 603 29.54 -25.13 -29.20
C SER A 603 30.24 -23.83 -29.65
N GLU A 604 29.59 -22.66 -29.53
CA GLU A 604 30.21 -21.37 -29.82
C GLU A 604 31.25 -21.01 -28.75
N LEU A 605 30.91 -21.26 -27.47
CA LEU A 605 31.81 -21.07 -26.34
C LEU A 605 33.02 -22.05 -26.40
N LEU A 606 32.79 -23.28 -26.83
CA LEU A 606 33.85 -24.29 -26.96
C LEU A 606 34.76 -24.05 -28.17
N ASN A 607 34.27 -23.47 -29.27
CA ASN A 607 35.09 -23.11 -30.42
C ASN A 607 36.03 -21.92 -30.16
N ASP A 608 35.68 -21.06 -29.20
CA ASP A 608 36.54 -19.97 -28.73
C ASP A 608 37.47 -20.40 -27.57
N MET A 609 37.44 -21.66 -27.17
CA MET A 609 38.22 -22.20 -26.05
C MET A 609 39.70 -22.43 -26.30
N GLU A 610 40.30 -21.97 -27.36
CA GLU A 610 41.75 -21.73 -27.34
C GLU A 610 42.14 -20.63 -26.33
N THR A 611 41.20 -19.87 -25.88
CA THR A 611 41.32 -18.96 -24.76
C THR A 611 40.65 -19.55 -23.51
N LEU A 612 41.34 -20.43 -22.86
CA LEU A 612 41.02 -21.14 -21.61
C LEU A 612 40.75 -20.22 -20.38
N ARG A 613 40.29 -18.98 -20.58
CA ARG A 613 40.06 -18.00 -19.55
C ARG A 613 38.82 -17.14 -19.83
N ILE A 614 37.74 -17.75 -20.30
CA ILE A 614 36.46 -17.06 -20.18
C ILE A 614 36.07 -17.15 -18.71
N GLU A 615 36.64 -16.29 -17.90
CA GLU A 615 35.99 -15.95 -16.65
C GLU A 615 34.64 -15.35 -17.02
N PHE A 616 33.55 -15.91 -16.51
CA PHE A 616 32.20 -15.34 -16.64
C PHE A 616 32.13 -14.00 -15.91
N LYS A 617 32.78 -12.99 -16.47
CA LYS A 617 32.63 -11.61 -16.05
C LYS A 617 31.39 -11.02 -16.72
N SER A 618 30.72 -10.11 -16.07
CA SER A 618 29.52 -9.44 -16.63
C SER A 618 29.76 -8.85 -18.01
N THR A 619 30.95 -8.35 -18.28
CA THR A 619 31.41 -7.83 -19.58
C THR A 619 31.46 -8.88 -20.67
N ALA A 620 31.98 -10.07 -20.38
CA ALA A 620 32.04 -11.18 -21.34
C ALA A 620 30.62 -11.70 -21.67
N ARG A 621 29.71 -11.74 -20.68
CA ARG A 621 28.34 -12.20 -20.88
C ARG A 621 27.52 -11.26 -21.81
N VAL A 622 27.76 -9.95 -21.72
CA VAL A 622 27.12 -8.96 -22.62
C VAL A 622 27.77 -9.02 -24.01
N ALA A 623 29.07 -9.22 -24.07
CA ALA A 623 29.81 -9.33 -25.34
C ALA A 623 29.46 -10.59 -26.16
N MET A 624 28.92 -11.62 -25.51
CA MET A 624 28.48 -12.86 -26.16
C MET A 624 27.06 -12.82 -26.73
N SER A 625 26.36 -11.68 -26.66
CA SER A 625 25.12 -11.51 -27.42
C SER A 625 25.42 -11.34 -28.92
N SER A 626 24.62 -11.99 -29.78
CA SER A 626 24.82 -12.14 -31.22
C SER A 626 25.03 -10.86 -32.06
N ASP A 627 25.05 -9.70 -31.44
CA ASP A 627 25.08 -8.40 -32.10
C ASP A 627 26.26 -7.51 -31.66
N ILE A 628 27.24 -8.06 -30.96
CA ILE A 628 28.41 -7.30 -30.53
C ILE A 628 29.53 -7.49 -31.54
N PRO A 629 30.19 -6.42 -32.00
CA PRO A 629 31.30 -6.52 -32.92
C PRO A 629 32.42 -7.43 -32.36
N GLU A 630 32.98 -8.28 -33.21
CA GLU A 630 34.05 -9.24 -32.88
C GLU A 630 35.23 -8.61 -32.12
N LYS A 631 35.50 -7.34 -32.35
CA LYS A 631 36.51 -6.56 -31.63
C LYS A 631 36.25 -6.43 -30.13
N VAL A 632 34.97 -6.31 -29.73
CA VAL A 632 34.57 -6.17 -28.31
C VAL A 632 34.69 -7.53 -27.60
N ILE A 633 34.42 -8.61 -28.31
CA ILE A 633 34.60 -9.98 -27.80
C ILE A 633 36.08 -10.26 -27.49
N ASN A 634 36.98 -9.87 -28.39
CA ASN A 634 38.42 -10.05 -28.21
C ASN A 634 38.99 -9.19 -27.06
N GLU A 635 38.43 -7.98 -26.83
CA GLU A 635 38.83 -7.12 -25.68
C GLU A 635 38.28 -7.63 -24.33
N ALA A 636 37.21 -8.40 -24.33
CA ALA A 636 36.63 -8.97 -23.11
C ALA A 636 37.31 -10.28 -22.67
N VAL A 637 38.09 -10.90 -23.54
CA VAL A 637 38.77 -12.20 -23.32
C VAL A 637 40.23 -12.03 -22.87
N ILE A 638 40.81 -10.84 -22.99
CA ILE A 638 42.10 -10.47 -22.46
C ILE A 638 41.94 -9.83 -21.09
#